data_78529ee52923680140571c973b5b146c
#
_entry.id   78529ee52923680140571c973b5b146c
#
_cell.length_a   1.000
_cell.length_b   1.000
_cell.length_c   1.000
_cell.angle_alpha   90.00
_cell.angle_beta   90.00
_cell.angle_gamma   90.00
#
_symmetry.space_group_name_H-M   'P 1'
#
loop_
_entity.id
_entity.type
_entity.pdbx_description
1 polymer ?
#
loop_
_entity_poly.entity_id
_entity_poly.type
_entity_poly.pdbx_seq_one_letter_code
_entity_poly.pdbx_strand_id
1 'polypeptide(L)'
;MRNFLACTTCLLILISQIADAAPRRRKKAVKRMAPLEQVGFQMPSTITDTVQAVPAKGLYMNALDLLQGQSAGVNVSSDGINGNAVLNSVRVRGSSSILGANDPMVIIDGVISDITALSALYPSDIESFTILKNTSETAAYGSDGSAGVIQVKTRMNSGEGFRIAYEGHLAVSAPYGGLQMLSADEYRAVAADRGLYINDGGSSTNYYSALTRPSFVQNHYVALGGGSGPFGYRASVGYAQDNSVLKDKGNDNIVTKLDVNQTLLNDRINLDLGVVGSLSRNYGLNDPKKIFYSAACQNPTYDAEANFRNPNAVLIGAPLAMIAAKNDSRNMNIATHASFSYDILDCLALNAFGSYYFTSYETAFTDGGSASRSESKKDDLLCNVSLQYDKTWGDHNFSSHIRTEYHVERNSGFRTGVRSLANPLFGYDNLGAASSIPLGGTGSNYLEKKLLSFGIELDYNLMGRYKFALNARTDGSSLLGDAHKWGFFPSASFVWDVKKEDFLVDNQTVSSLNFKVGYGRSGNIGAINSYVNGNYAKPVGVVPVYGYPLLALGTTYNPNPDIGWESVSSVNAGAELGMWNSRFLFTIEYYYSRTDNMLYSYDVPVPPFTYDKMLANLGKMSNMGVDLGIAFAPVKTRDIDLVISANVSWQRNRLESLSGTWMGMELDADRISPIASVSGAGQVGGDNNVVYQIVGEPVGVFYLPHCEGLVQNEDGTWRYNIVDLDGDSSVDLGDYGDRQVAGQAIPKFTLGSSISFRWKSLYLIMQVNGAFGHKVFNGTALAYSNMTSFPSYNVLRTAPGKNIADQRVSDYWLEKGDYANIEHLTLGYEFLLPKSAVQSLRISFCVKNLAQMTSYSGLTPVINSYVVNSTLGIDDKMCWPLFRTYSLGFSIRF
;
A
#
# COMPACT_ATOMS: atom_id res chain seq x y z
N MET A 1 16.98 9.21 -21.18
CA MET A 1 16.89 8.21 -22.24
C MET A 1 18.20 7.95 -22.96
N ARG A 2 18.88 8.95 -23.53
CA ARG A 2 20.14 8.76 -24.30
C ARG A 2 21.30 8.20 -23.45
N ASN A 3 21.43 8.62 -22.19
CA ASN A 3 22.48 8.12 -21.27
C ASN A 3 22.15 6.74 -20.67
N PHE A 4 20.87 6.39 -20.55
CA PHE A 4 20.43 5.09 -20.07
C PHE A 4 20.62 3.99 -21.14
N LEU A 5 20.31 4.31 -22.41
CA LEU A 5 20.61 3.40 -23.53
C LEU A 5 22.13 3.21 -23.72
N ALA A 6 22.95 4.24 -23.48
CA ALA A 6 24.40 4.13 -23.57
C ALA A 6 24.99 3.20 -22.50
N CYS A 7 24.50 3.27 -21.24
CA CYS A 7 24.94 2.35 -20.18
C CYS A 7 24.53 0.90 -20.45
N THR A 8 23.30 0.66 -20.93
CA THR A 8 22.86 -0.70 -21.30
C THR A 8 23.64 -1.25 -22.49
N THR A 9 23.97 -0.42 -23.45
CA THR A 9 24.77 -0.84 -24.63
C THR A 9 26.22 -1.14 -24.22
N CYS A 10 26.85 -0.36 -23.36
CA CYS A 10 28.18 -0.65 -22.82
C CYS A 10 28.22 -1.95 -22.00
N LEU A 11 27.18 -2.22 -21.20
CA LEU A 11 27.08 -3.45 -20.42
C LEU A 11 26.90 -4.67 -21.32
N LEU A 12 26.10 -4.59 -22.37
CA LEU A 12 25.93 -5.66 -23.37
C LEU A 12 27.22 -5.97 -24.16
N ILE A 13 28.02 -4.95 -24.45
CA ILE A 13 29.33 -5.11 -25.12
C ILE A 13 30.34 -5.77 -24.16
N LEU A 14 30.33 -5.42 -22.86
CA LEU A 14 31.17 -6.07 -21.85
C LEU A 14 30.81 -7.56 -21.71
N ILE A 15 29.53 -7.87 -21.69
CA ILE A 15 29.00 -9.24 -21.58
C ILE A 15 29.39 -10.07 -22.79
N SER A 16 29.39 -9.52 -24.02
CA SER A 16 29.80 -10.22 -25.22
C SER A 16 31.30 -10.57 -25.22
N GLN A 17 32.16 -9.73 -24.65
CA GLN A 17 33.60 -9.99 -24.54
C GLN A 17 33.93 -11.03 -23.46
N ILE A 18 33.13 -11.16 -22.40
CA ILE A 18 33.31 -12.19 -21.37
C ILE A 18 32.84 -13.57 -21.87
N ALA A 19 31.82 -13.62 -22.70
CA ALA A 19 31.29 -14.88 -23.26
C ALA A 19 32.28 -15.59 -24.22
N ASP A 20 33.15 -14.85 -24.89
CA ASP A 20 34.15 -15.43 -25.79
C ASP A 20 35.41 -16.01 -25.10
N ALA A 21 35.59 -15.73 -23.79
CA ALA A 21 36.77 -16.12 -23.03
C ALA A 21 36.66 -17.46 -22.30
N ALA A 22 35.55 -18.21 -22.41
CA ALA A 22 35.32 -19.42 -21.64
C ALA A 22 35.90 -20.67 -22.30
N PRO A 23 36.79 -21.46 -21.65
CA PRO A 23 37.36 -22.68 -22.22
C PRO A 23 36.36 -23.84 -22.23
N ARG A 24 36.14 -24.43 -23.40
CA ARG A 24 35.34 -25.65 -23.60
C ARG A 24 35.95 -26.82 -22.82
N ARG A 25 35.31 -27.28 -21.71
CA ARG A 25 35.63 -28.55 -21.05
C ARG A 25 34.40 -29.44 -20.79
N ARG A 26 34.73 -30.75 -20.86
CA ARG A 26 33.89 -31.95 -20.95
C ARG A 26 32.84 -32.11 -19.85
N LYS A 27 31.69 -32.63 -20.29
CA LYS A 27 30.51 -33.10 -19.54
C LYS A 27 30.88 -34.05 -18.39
N LYS A 28 30.54 -33.69 -17.15
CA LYS A 28 30.14 -34.62 -16.09
C LYS A 28 28.63 -34.45 -15.94
N ALA A 29 27.94 -35.58 -15.80
CA ALA A 29 26.49 -35.65 -15.77
C ALA A 29 25.94 -34.86 -14.59
N VAL A 30 25.38 -33.69 -14.88
CA VAL A 30 24.49 -32.98 -14.00
C VAL A 30 23.22 -33.81 -13.85
N LYS A 31 22.82 -34.12 -12.62
CA LYS A 31 21.51 -34.71 -12.33
C LYS A 31 20.46 -33.94 -13.12
N ARG A 32 19.78 -34.65 -14.01
CA ARG A 32 18.62 -34.09 -14.74
C ARG A 32 17.65 -33.53 -13.69
N MET A 33 17.55 -32.22 -13.64
CA MET A 33 16.37 -31.60 -13.04
C MET A 33 15.15 -32.08 -13.80
N ALA A 34 14.11 -32.43 -13.05
CA ALA A 34 12.87 -32.97 -13.58
C ALA A 34 12.30 -32.06 -14.68
N PRO A 35 11.58 -32.63 -15.67
CA PRO A 35 10.89 -31.83 -16.67
C PRO A 35 9.96 -30.86 -15.96
N LEU A 36 9.86 -29.63 -16.52
CA LEU A 36 8.97 -28.55 -16.12
C LEU A 36 7.76 -29.10 -15.37
N GLU A 37 7.78 -28.93 -14.05
CA GLU A 37 6.63 -29.30 -13.24
C GLU A 37 5.42 -28.57 -13.80
N GLN A 38 4.43 -29.34 -14.16
CA GLN A 38 3.13 -28.86 -14.54
C GLN A 38 2.69 -27.86 -13.48
N VAL A 39 2.25 -26.70 -13.93
CA VAL A 39 1.74 -25.60 -13.11
C VAL A 39 0.60 -26.14 -12.22
N GLY A 40 0.97 -26.81 -11.15
CA GLY A 40 0.13 -27.07 -10.01
C GLY A 40 0.38 -25.95 -9.01
N PHE A 41 -0.66 -25.40 -8.47
CA PHE A 41 -0.59 -24.54 -7.29
C PHE A 41 0.26 -25.25 -6.24
N GLN A 42 1.47 -24.80 -5.99
CA GLN A 42 2.22 -25.25 -4.83
C GLN A 42 1.53 -24.65 -3.61
N MET A 43 0.94 -25.50 -2.79
CA MET A 43 0.42 -25.08 -1.49
C MET A 43 1.55 -24.37 -0.74
N PRO A 44 1.27 -23.20 -0.13
CA PRO A 44 2.26 -22.54 0.70
C PRO A 44 2.76 -23.53 1.74
N SER A 45 4.01 -23.91 1.66
CA SER A 45 4.64 -24.78 2.64
C SER A 45 5.32 -23.91 3.68
N THR A 46 4.87 -24.10 4.91
CA THR A 46 5.61 -23.93 6.16
C THR A 46 6.04 -22.54 6.62
N ILE A 47 5.61 -22.21 7.83
CA ILE A 47 6.25 -21.34 8.85
C ILE A 47 6.48 -19.87 8.43
N THR A 48 6.86 -19.62 7.20
CA THR A 48 6.86 -18.29 6.54
C THR A 48 5.79 -18.28 5.46
N ASP A 49 4.97 -17.25 5.42
CA ASP A 49 3.96 -17.07 4.37
C ASP A 49 4.62 -16.78 3.02
N THR A 50 5.07 -17.82 2.37
CA THR A 50 5.59 -17.70 1.01
C THR A 50 4.45 -17.86 0.01
N VAL A 51 4.08 -16.76 -0.63
CA VAL A 51 3.12 -16.74 -1.73
C VAL A 51 3.87 -16.91 -3.04
N GLN A 52 3.71 -18.03 -3.70
CA GLN A 52 4.22 -18.22 -5.04
C GLN A 52 3.47 -17.31 -6.01
N ALA A 53 4.17 -16.43 -6.70
CA ALA A 53 3.57 -15.68 -7.79
C ALA A 53 3.27 -16.67 -8.93
N VAL A 54 2.05 -17.15 -8.96
CA VAL A 54 1.58 -17.96 -10.09
C VAL A 54 1.76 -17.11 -11.35
N PRO A 55 2.47 -17.59 -12.40
CA PRO A 55 2.63 -16.83 -13.64
C PRO A 55 1.27 -16.31 -14.08
N ALA A 56 1.21 -15.01 -14.34
CA ALA A 56 -0.02 -14.25 -14.50
C ALA A 56 -1.07 -14.99 -15.33
N LYS A 57 -2.01 -15.62 -14.68
CA LYS A 57 -3.15 -16.27 -15.31
C LYS A 57 -4.35 -15.33 -15.47
N GLY A 58 -4.18 -14.05 -15.16
CA GLY A 58 -5.18 -13.02 -15.26
C GLY A 58 -4.55 -11.65 -15.56
N LEU A 59 -5.37 -10.61 -15.63
CA LEU A 59 -4.89 -9.24 -15.77
C LEU A 59 -4.45 -8.72 -14.41
N TYR A 60 -3.15 -8.69 -14.18
CA TYR A 60 -2.52 -8.01 -13.05
C TYR A 60 -1.83 -6.75 -13.57
N MET A 61 -2.25 -5.59 -13.07
CA MET A 61 -1.71 -4.30 -13.51
C MET A 61 -0.44 -3.93 -12.76
N ASN A 62 -0.33 -4.39 -11.51
CA ASN A 62 0.85 -4.21 -10.68
C ASN A 62 1.12 -5.44 -9.79
N ALA A 63 2.28 -5.46 -9.16
CA ALA A 63 2.71 -6.57 -8.30
C ALA A 63 1.85 -6.73 -7.04
N LEU A 64 1.22 -5.67 -6.54
CA LEU A 64 0.37 -5.71 -5.34
C LEU A 64 -0.94 -6.48 -5.59
N ASP A 65 -1.44 -6.48 -6.83
CA ASP A 65 -2.59 -7.29 -7.21
C ASP A 65 -2.34 -8.79 -6.94
N LEU A 66 -1.07 -9.24 -6.98
CA LEU A 66 -0.69 -10.63 -6.69
C LEU A 66 -0.71 -10.95 -5.18
N LEU A 67 -0.62 -9.93 -4.31
CA LEU A 67 -0.63 -10.12 -2.85
C LEU A 67 -2.03 -10.09 -2.26
N GLN A 68 -2.96 -9.42 -2.94
CA GLN A 68 -4.29 -9.17 -2.41
C GLN A 68 -5.03 -10.48 -2.09
N GLY A 69 -5.43 -10.65 -0.81
CA GLY A 69 -6.16 -11.83 -0.35
C GLY A 69 -5.38 -13.15 -0.36
N GLN A 70 -4.05 -13.14 -0.55
CA GLN A 70 -3.23 -14.35 -0.62
C GLN A 70 -2.65 -14.80 0.71
N SER A 71 -2.52 -13.89 1.67
CA SER A 71 -1.97 -14.19 3.01
C SER A 71 -2.84 -13.58 4.09
N ALA A 72 -3.13 -14.34 5.14
CA ALA A 72 -3.85 -13.86 6.32
C ALA A 72 -3.07 -12.71 6.98
N GLY A 73 -3.78 -11.68 7.44
CA GLY A 73 -3.16 -10.52 8.07
C GLY A 73 -2.42 -9.57 7.13
N VAL A 74 -2.48 -9.79 5.80
CA VAL A 74 -1.95 -8.87 4.80
C VAL A 74 -3.10 -8.18 4.09
N ASN A 75 -3.19 -6.88 4.29
CA ASN A 75 -4.26 -6.05 3.73
C ASN A 75 -3.67 -5.15 2.65
N VAL A 76 -4.12 -5.34 1.43
CA VAL A 76 -3.82 -4.45 0.29
C VAL A 76 -5.09 -3.67 0.02
N SER A 77 -5.06 -2.37 0.23
CA SER A 77 -6.20 -1.50 -0.07
C SER A 77 -5.83 -0.49 -1.14
N SER A 78 -6.72 -0.37 -2.10
CA SER A 78 -6.76 0.79 -2.98
C SER A 78 -7.79 1.74 -2.42
N ASP A 79 -7.53 3.02 -2.41
CA ASP A 79 -8.49 4.02 -1.94
C ASP A 79 -9.68 4.21 -2.90
N GLY A 80 -9.81 3.38 -3.93
CA GLY A 80 -10.92 3.35 -4.89
C GLY A 80 -11.18 4.67 -5.66
N ILE A 81 -10.49 5.74 -5.28
CA ILE A 81 -10.76 7.12 -5.72
C ILE A 81 -10.10 7.41 -7.05
N ASN A 82 -9.00 6.76 -7.33
CA ASN A 82 -8.26 6.91 -8.58
C ASN A 82 -8.41 5.63 -9.38
N GLY A 83 -9.18 5.62 -10.43
CA GLY A 83 -9.36 4.46 -11.30
C GLY A 83 -8.06 3.89 -11.88
N ASN A 84 -6.97 4.65 -11.78
CA ASN A 84 -5.60 4.26 -12.10
C ASN A 84 -4.76 4.22 -10.83
N ALA A 85 -5.34 3.87 -9.72
CA ALA A 85 -4.83 3.98 -8.37
C ALA A 85 -3.39 3.53 -8.23
N VAL A 86 -2.55 4.48 -8.07
CA VAL A 86 -1.11 4.29 -7.95
C VAL A 86 -0.66 4.12 -6.49
N LEU A 87 -1.54 4.38 -5.54
CA LEU A 87 -1.20 4.29 -4.13
C LEU A 87 -2.08 3.26 -3.43
N ASN A 88 -1.77 1.99 -3.67
CA ASN A 88 -2.23 0.94 -2.79
C ASN A 88 -1.42 1.03 -1.49
N SER A 89 -2.09 1.08 -0.37
CA SER A 89 -1.44 0.88 0.91
C SER A 89 -1.41 -0.62 1.22
N VAL A 90 -0.30 -1.06 1.80
CA VAL A 90 -0.18 -2.41 2.31
C VAL A 90 -0.01 -2.34 3.82
N ARG A 91 -0.76 -3.15 4.53
CA ARG A 91 -0.63 -3.31 5.98
C ARG A 91 -0.43 -4.77 6.32
N VAL A 92 0.56 -5.05 7.16
CA VAL A 92 0.77 -6.37 7.73
C VAL A 92 0.26 -6.32 9.16
N ARG A 93 -0.86 -7.00 9.43
CA ARG A 93 -1.58 -6.94 10.71
C ARG A 93 -2.08 -5.53 11.04
N GLY A 94 -2.12 -5.13 12.32
CA GLY A 94 -2.56 -3.81 12.75
C GLY A 94 -1.44 -2.77 12.73
N SER A 95 -1.81 -1.49 12.86
CA SER A 95 -0.85 -0.39 13.04
C SER A 95 -0.12 -0.54 14.37
N SER A 96 1.20 -0.40 14.36
CA SER A 96 2.06 -0.47 15.55
C SER A 96 2.43 0.91 16.11
N SER A 97 2.17 1.98 15.37
CA SER A 97 2.43 3.36 15.78
C SER A 97 1.33 4.28 15.26
N ILE A 98 1.13 5.44 15.91
CA ILE A 98 0.22 6.49 15.44
C ILE A 98 0.92 7.41 14.44
N LEU A 99 2.14 7.85 14.76
CA LEU A 99 2.93 8.77 13.94
C LEU A 99 4.00 8.06 13.10
N GLY A 100 4.43 6.86 13.53
CA GLY A 100 5.50 6.10 12.92
C GLY A 100 5.11 5.41 11.62
N ALA A 101 6.11 4.89 10.92
CA ALA A 101 5.88 4.09 9.73
C ALA A 101 5.13 2.81 10.09
N ASN A 102 4.02 2.58 9.43
CA ASN A 102 3.22 1.36 9.51
C ASN A 102 3.22 0.58 8.18
N ASP A 103 3.93 1.09 7.17
CA ASP A 103 4.13 0.37 5.91
C ASP A 103 5.18 -0.73 6.10
N PRO A 104 4.96 -1.93 5.58
CA PRO A 104 5.95 -2.98 5.65
C PRO A 104 7.20 -2.60 4.83
N MET A 105 8.37 -3.00 5.32
CA MET A 105 9.61 -2.92 4.57
C MET A 105 9.51 -3.82 3.33
N VAL A 106 9.85 -3.30 2.17
CA VAL A 106 9.89 -4.07 0.93
C VAL A 106 11.34 -4.35 0.57
N ILE A 107 11.64 -5.61 0.27
CA ILE A 107 12.97 -6.05 -0.15
C ILE A 107 12.83 -6.77 -1.48
N ILE A 108 13.42 -6.22 -2.55
CA ILE A 108 13.39 -6.79 -3.89
C ILE A 108 14.79 -7.34 -4.20
N ASP A 109 14.94 -8.66 -4.26
CA ASP A 109 16.23 -9.34 -4.49
C ASP A 109 17.36 -8.82 -3.56
N GLY A 110 17.02 -8.56 -2.28
CA GLY A 110 17.92 -8.03 -1.27
C GLY A 110 18.01 -6.50 -1.21
N VAL A 111 17.49 -5.77 -2.19
CA VAL A 111 17.46 -4.29 -2.20
C VAL A 111 16.34 -3.76 -1.32
N ILE A 112 16.68 -2.95 -0.32
CA ILE A 112 15.67 -2.22 0.46
C ILE A 112 14.99 -1.22 -0.48
N SER A 113 13.69 -1.33 -0.55
CA SER A 113 12.83 -0.58 -1.47
C SER A 113 11.55 -0.16 -0.75
N ASP A 114 10.58 0.35 -1.47
CA ASP A 114 9.27 0.75 -0.94
C ASP A 114 8.10 0.14 -1.73
N ILE A 115 6.89 0.39 -1.26
CA ILE A 115 5.65 -0.07 -1.92
C ILE A 115 5.53 0.49 -3.34
N THR A 116 6.09 1.68 -3.61
CA THR A 116 6.06 2.29 -4.93
C THR A 116 6.94 1.51 -5.91
N ALA A 117 8.15 1.11 -5.49
CA ALA A 117 9.01 0.25 -6.27
C ALA A 117 8.38 -1.11 -6.53
N LEU A 118 7.74 -1.70 -5.51
CA LEU A 118 7.02 -2.96 -5.65
C LEU A 118 5.86 -2.84 -6.65
N SER A 119 5.05 -1.79 -6.56
CA SER A 119 3.93 -1.57 -7.48
C SER A 119 4.39 -1.34 -8.93
N ALA A 120 5.60 -0.85 -9.11
CA ALA A 120 6.19 -0.62 -10.44
C ALA A 120 6.75 -1.90 -11.07
N LEU A 121 7.02 -2.97 -10.29
CA LEU A 121 7.50 -4.23 -10.84
C LEU A 121 6.48 -4.88 -11.78
N TYR A 122 6.99 -5.48 -12.86
CA TYR A 122 6.13 -6.26 -13.74
C TYR A 122 5.77 -7.60 -13.07
N PRO A 123 4.47 -7.93 -12.93
CA PRO A 123 4.05 -9.13 -12.21
C PRO A 123 4.69 -10.44 -12.67
N SER A 124 5.00 -10.57 -13.96
CA SER A 124 5.62 -11.78 -14.53
C SER A 124 7.12 -11.92 -14.21
N ASP A 125 7.77 -10.86 -13.72
CA ASP A 125 9.15 -10.97 -13.21
C ASP A 125 9.20 -11.55 -11.79
N ILE A 126 8.11 -11.57 -11.07
CA ILE A 126 8.07 -12.04 -9.69
C ILE A 126 7.99 -13.56 -9.65
N GLU A 127 8.86 -14.18 -8.89
CA GLU A 127 8.84 -15.61 -8.58
C GLU A 127 7.98 -15.91 -7.36
N SER A 128 8.23 -15.17 -6.26
CA SER A 128 7.53 -15.36 -5.00
C SER A 128 7.59 -14.12 -4.12
N PHE A 129 6.64 -14.05 -3.20
CA PHE A 129 6.66 -13.16 -2.05
C PHE A 129 6.85 -14.00 -0.80
N THR A 130 7.72 -13.56 0.09
CA THR A 130 7.82 -14.08 1.45
C THR A 130 7.42 -12.95 2.40
N ILE A 131 6.41 -13.19 3.23
CA ILE A 131 5.88 -12.17 4.12
C ILE A 131 6.24 -12.55 5.55
N LEU A 132 7.09 -11.73 6.18
CA LEU A 132 7.50 -11.89 7.56
C LEU A 132 6.60 -10.99 8.41
N LYS A 133 5.76 -11.61 9.22
CA LYS A 133 4.73 -10.92 10.01
C LYS A 133 5.09 -10.80 11.49
N ASN A 134 5.94 -11.70 11.97
CA ASN A 134 6.29 -11.80 13.38
C ASN A 134 7.58 -11.06 13.68
N THR A 135 7.63 -10.34 14.78
CA THR A 135 8.86 -9.67 15.22
C THR A 135 10.00 -10.65 15.46
N SER A 136 9.71 -11.92 15.81
CA SER A 136 10.72 -12.98 15.87
C SER A 136 11.43 -13.26 14.54
N GLU A 137 10.79 -12.95 13.41
CA GLU A 137 11.32 -13.09 12.06
C GLU A 137 11.90 -11.78 11.53
N THR A 138 11.25 -10.65 11.86
CA THR A 138 11.62 -9.33 11.33
C THR A 138 12.71 -8.63 12.12
N ALA A 139 13.02 -9.06 13.35
CA ALA A 139 14.09 -8.49 14.17
C ALA A 139 15.47 -8.50 13.47
N ALA A 140 15.71 -9.48 12.60
CA ALA A 140 16.91 -9.55 11.76
C ALA A 140 17.05 -8.36 10.80
N TYR A 141 15.94 -7.68 10.43
CA TYR A 141 15.89 -6.50 9.56
C TYR A 141 15.93 -5.18 10.32
N GLY A 142 16.01 -5.25 11.66
CA GLY A 142 16.16 -4.08 12.52
C GLY A 142 14.93 -3.19 12.57
N SER A 143 15.18 -1.88 12.68
CA SER A 143 14.15 -0.89 12.90
C SER A 143 13.13 -0.74 11.76
N ASP A 144 13.57 -0.94 10.54
CA ASP A 144 12.71 -0.74 9.37
C ASP A 144 11.76 -1.95 9.14
N GLY A 145 12.03 -3.09 9.82
CA GLY A 145 11.19 -4.30 9.80
C GLY A 145 10.04 -4.35 10.82
N SER A 146 9.84 -3.31 11.63
CA SER A 146 8.86 -3.31 12.74
C SER A 146 7.40 -3.47 12.32
N ALA A 147 7.04 -3.00 11.13
CA ALA A 147 5.70 -3.10 10.54
C ALA A 147 5.52 -4.34 9.62
N GLY A 148 6.45 -5.31 9.69
CA GLY A 148 6.51 -6.46 8.80
C GLY A 148 7.47 -6.28 7.63
N VAL A 149 7.82 -7.38 6.97
CA VAL A 149 8.72 -7.37 5.81
C VAL A 149 8.11 -8.16 4.67
N ILE A 150 8.10 -7.58 3.48
CA ILE A 150 7.71 -8.23 2.23
C ILE A 150 8.97 -8.45 1.40
N GLN A 151 9.45 -9.67 1.38
CA GLN A 151 10.55 -10.06 0.51
C GLN A 151 10.00 -10.49 -0.83
N VAL A 152 10.52 -9.89 -1.88
CA VAL A 152 10.18 -10.20 -3.27
C VAL A 152 11.38 -10.87 -3.90
N LYS A 153 11.18 -12.10 -4.34
CA LYS A 153 12.14 -12.80 -5.16
C LYS A 153 11.71 -12.71 -6.60
N THR A 154 12.56 -12.20 -7.45
CA THR A 154 12.27 -12.15 -8.87
C THR A 154 12.81 -13.39 -9.60
N ARG A 155 12.25 -13.65 -10.78
CA ARG A 155 12.63 -14.80 -11.59
C ARG A 155 14.03 -14.62 -12.14
N MET A 156 14.88 -15.60 -11.90
CA MET A 156 16.15 -15.78 -12.57
C MET A 156 16.07 -16.94 -13.56
N ASN A 157 16.90 -16.96 -14.58
CA ASN A 157 16.98 -18.07 -15.50
C ASN A 157 18.23 -18.89 -15.19
N SER A 158 18.06 -20.08 -14.62
CA SER A 158 19.13 -21.02 -14.26
C SER A 158 19.33 -22.17 -15.27
N GLY A 159 18.66 -22.11 -16.43
CA GLY A 159 18.68 -23.21 -17.39
C GLY A 159 19.66 -23.02 -18.54
N GLU A 160 20.25 -24.14 -19.04
CA GLU A 160 20.98 -24.13 -20.28
C GLU A 160 20.08 -23.76 -21.48
N GLY A 161 20.64 -23.00 -22.42
CA GLY A 161 19.97 -22.60 -23.65
C GLY A 161 19.25 -21.24 -23.54
N PHE A 162 18.92 -20.70 -24.71
CA PHE A 162 18.25 -19.43 -24.86
C PHE A 162 16.72 -19.61 -24.85
N ARG A 163 16.01 -18.79 -24.11
CA ARG A 163 14.55 -18.81 -23.99
C ARG A 163 13.99 -17.41 -24.14
N ILE A 164 12.85 -17.31 -24.81
CA ILE A 164 12.08 -16.07 -24.94
C ILE A 164 10.66 -16.34 -24.47
N ALA A 165 10.10 -15.40 -23.75
CA ALA A 165 8.70 -15.38 -23.38
C ALA A 165 8.09 -14.02 -23.74
N TYR A 166 6.88 -14.05 -24.29
CA TYR A 166 6.05 -12.87 -24.50
C TYR A 166 4.74 -13.03 -23.76
N GLU A 167 4.32 -12.00 -23.05
CA GLU A 167 2.98 -11.90 -22.46
C GLU A 167 2.34 -10.57 -22.86
N GLY A 168 1.08 -10.62 -23.25
CA GLY A 168 0.32 -9.45 -23.66
C GLY A 168 -1.12 -9.50 -23.13
N HIS A 169 -1.64 -8.36 -22.74
CA HIS A 169 -3.04 -8.18 -22.33
C HIS A 169 -3.62 -6.95 -23.01
N LEU A 170 -4.83 -7.11 -23.56
CA LEU A 170 -5.65 -6.03 -24.06
C LEU A 170 -6.95 -6.00 -23.26
N ALA A 171 -7.33 -4.85 -22.72
CA ALA A 171 -8.48 -4.76 -21.88
C ALA A 171 -9.28 -3.48 -22.11
N VAL A 172 -10.56 -3.53 -21.75
CA VAL A 172 -11.47 -2.40 -21.73
C VAL A 172 -12.06 -2.29 -20.33
N SER A 173 -11.89 -1.12 -19.71
CA SER A 173 -12.54 -0.76 -18.46
C SER A 173 -13.74 0.13 -18.74
N ALA A 174 -14.91 -0.30 -18.27
CA ALA A 174 -16.17 0.43 -18.48
C ALA A 174 -16.79 0.79 -17.13
N PRO A 175 -17.22 2.05 -16.91
CA PRO A 175 -17.96 2.40 -15.72
C PRO A 175 -19.32 1.70 -15.69
N TYR A 176 -19.74 1.20 -14.51
CA TYR A 176 -21.03 0.52 -14.33
C TYR A 176 -21.87 1.04 -13.17
N GLY A 177 -21.33 1.90 -12.32
CA GLY A 177 -22.02 2.48 -11.18
C GLY A 177 -21.63 3.94 -10.97
N GLY A 178 -22.54 4.72 -10.42
CA GLY A 178 -22.35 6.12 -10.06
C GLY A 178 -23.47 6.59 -9.14
N LEU A 179 -23.27 7.75 -8.49
CA LEU A 179 -24.29 8.34 -7.63
C LEU A 179 -25.57 8.63 -8.43
N GLN A 180 -26.71 8.28 -7.84
CA GLN A 180 -28.02 8.55 -8.41
C GLN A 180 -28.47 9.96 -8.01
N MET A 181 -28.02 10.96 -8.74
CA MET A 181 -28.48 12.36 -8.60
C MET A 181 -29.80 12.57 -9.34
N LEU A 182 -30.51 13.66 -9.04
CA LEU A 182 -31.71 14.03 -9.82
C LEU A 182 -31.30 14.28 -11.29
N SER A 183 -32.04 13.67 -12.19
CA SER A 183 -32.01 14.03 -13.62
C SER A 183 -32.58 15.42 -13.85
N ALA A 184 -32.39 16.00 -15.03
CA ALA A 184 -32.94 17.33 -15.34
C ALA A 184 -34.46 17.40 -15.17
N ASP A 185 -35.19 16.36 -15.58
CA ASP A 185 -36.63 16.30 -15.44
C ASP A 185 -37.09 16.14 -14.00
N GLU A 186 -36.42 15.27 -13.23
CA GLU A 186 -36.68 15.15 -11.79
C GLU A 186 -36.34 16.44 -11.04
N TYR A 187 -35.25 17.12 -11.42
CA TYR A 187 -34.82 18.39 -10.82
C TYR A 187 -35.90 19.49 -11.05
N ARG A 188 -36.42 19.60 -12.28
CA ARG A 188 -37.54 20.51 -12.62
C ARG A 188 -38.79 20.17 -11.83
N ALA A 189 -39.16 18.89 -11.77
CA ALA A 189 -40.33 18.42 -11.06
C ALA A 189 -40.27 18.73 -9.55
N VAL A 190 -39.14 18.43 -8.91
CA VAL A 190 -38.92 18.71 -7.47
C VAL A 190 -38.95 20.22 -7.19
N ALA A 191 -38.36 21.03 -8.07
CA ALA A 191 -38.41 22.49 -7.93
C ALA A 191 -39.82 23.02 -8.03
N ALA A 192 -40.60 22.57 -9.03
CA ALA A 192 -42.00 22.96 -9.22
C ALA A 192 -42.90 22.54 -8.04
N ASP A 193 -42.75 21.31 -7.54
CA ASP A 193 -43.51 20.78 -6.39
C ASP A 193 -43.28 21.62 -5.13
N ARG A 194 -42.08 22.15 -4.97
CA ARG A 194 -41.68 22.98 -3.83
C ARG A 194 -41.90 24.49 -4.07
N GLY A 195 -42.35 24.89 -5.23
CA GLY A 195 -42.52 26.30 -5.59
C GLY A 195 -41.22 27.07 -5.66
N LEU A 196 -40.10 26.39 -5.95
CA LEU A 196 -38.78 26.99 -6.01
C LEU A 196 -38.44 27.46 -7.41
N TYR A 197 -37.85 28.64 -7.51
CA TYR A 197 -37.34 29.14 -8.77
C TYR A 197 -36.04 28.46 -9.13
N ILE A 198 -35.93 27.95 -10.34
CA ILE A 198 -34.70 27.42 -10.92
C ILE A 198 -34.26 28.23 -12.13
N ASN A 199 -32.98 28.37 -12.31
CA ASN A 199 -32.41 28.84 -13.55
C ASN A 199 -32.29 27.62 -14.49
N ASP A 200 -33.29 27.45 -15.35
CA ASP A 200 -33.37 26.33 -16.29
C ASP A 200 -32.62 26.66 -17.58
N GLY A 201 -31.55 25.94 -17.86
CA GLY A 201 -30.77 26.05 -19.08
C GLY A 201 -31.35 25.33 -20.29
N GLY A 202 -32.50 24.67 -20.16
CA GLY A 202 -33.21 24.00 -21.26
C GLY A 202 -32.55 22.66 -21.68
N SER A 203 -31.45 22.25 -21.09
CA SER A 203 -30.74 21.01 -21.40
C SER A 203 -31.08 19.84 -20.45
N SER A 204 -30.54 18.70 -20.74
CA SER A 204 -30.56 17.50 -19.87
C SER A 204 -29.17 16.84 -19.90
N THR A 205 -28.37 17.14 -18.89
CA THR A 205 -26.96 16.75 -18.85
C THR A 205 -26.70 15.71 -17.76
N ASN A 206 -26.10 14.58 -18.14
CA ASN A 206 -25.50 13.66 -17.24
C ASN A 206 -23.98 13.95 -17.18
N TYR A 207 -23.53 14.65 -16.13
CA TYR A 207 -22.15 15.07 -15.98
C TYR A 207 -21.20 13.90 -15.82
N TYR A 208 -21.62 12.77 -15.26
CA TYR A 208 -20.79 11.56 -15.21
C TYR A 208 -20.44 11.08 -16.62
N SER A 209 -21.42 10.96 -17.50
CA SER A 209 -21.20 10.57 -18.89
C SER A 209 -20.38 11.60 -19.65
N ALA A 210 -20.53 12.89 -19.33
CA ALA A 210 -19.71 13.94 -19.93
C ALA A 210 -18.24 13.85 -19.53
N LEU A 211 -17.92 13.37 -18.31
CA LEU A 211 -16.57 13.27 -17.77
C LEU A 211 -15.89 11.95 -18.09
N THR A 212 -16.65 10.86 -18.29
CA THR A 212 -16.12 9.51 -18.38
C THR A 212 -16.16 8.97 -19.80
N ARG A 213 -15.33 7.94 -20.03
CA ARG A 213 -15.29 7.12 -21.26
C ARG A 213 -14.92 5.68 -20.90
N PRO A 214 -15.23 4.67 -21.73
CA PRO A 214 -14.54 3.40 -21.63
C PRO A 214 -13.03 3.58 -21.79
N SER A 215 -12.23 3.02 -20.90
CA SER A 215 -10.78 3.07 -20.97
C SER A 215 -10.24 1.85 -21.72
N PHE A 216 -9.28 2.08 -22.61
CA PHE A 216 -8.49 1.03 -23.20
C PHE A 216 -7.21 0.83 -22.40
N VAL A 217 -6.92 -0.43 -22.04
CA VAL A 217 -5.74 -0.82 -21.27
C VAL A 217 -4.95 -1.83 -22.09
N GLN A 218 -3.64 -1.62 -22.17
CA GLN A 218 -2.74 -2.59 -22.81
C GLN A 218 -1.52 -2.84 -21.93
N ASN A 219 -1.04 -4.07 -22.01
CA ASN A 219 0.12 -4.51 -21.26
C ASN A 219 0.93 -5.49 -22.10
N HIS A 220 2.23 -5.25 -22.27
CA HIS A 220 3.14 -6.04 -23.06
C HIS A 220 4.41 -6.33 -22.28
N TYR A 221 4.83 -7.58 -22.30
CA TYR A 221 6.01 -8.01 -21.59
C TYR A 221 6.82 -9.00 -22.45
N VAL A 222 8.11 -8.75 -22.51
CA VAL A 222 9.07 -9.65 -23.17
C VAL A 222 10.17 -9.98 -22.17
N ALA A 223 10.46 -11.26 -22.03
CA ALA A 223 11.59 -11.72 -21.25
C ALA A 223 12.46 -12.64 -22.11
N LEU A 224 13.75 -12.47 -21.97
CA LEU A 224 14.76 -13.34 -22.58
C LEU A 224 15.75 -13.78 -21.50
N GLY A 225 16.27 -14.96 -21.63
CA GLY A 225 17.26 -15.44 -20.68
C GLY A 225 17.91 -16.71 -21.16
N GLY A 226 19.03 -17.02 -20.54
CA GLY A 226 19.81 -18.19 -20.89
C GLY A 226 20.96 -18.39 -19.94
N GLY A 227 21.69 -19.44 -20.16
CA GLY A 227 22.89 -19.74 -19.40
C GLY A 227 23.74 -20.81 -20.05
N SER A 228 24.97 -20.89 -19.61
CA SER A 228 25.93 -21.92 -20.04
C SER A 228 26.84 -22.23 -18.86
N GLY A 229 26.60 -23.39 -18.23
CA GLY A 229 27.42 -23.85 -17.10
C GLY A 229 27.32 -22.86 -15.89
N PRO A 230 28.44 -22.21 -15.54
CA PRO A 230 28.50 -21.32 -14.39
C PRO A 230 27.92 -19.92 -14.63
N PHE A 231 27.48 -19.59 -15.86
CA PHE A 231 26.97 -18.28 -16.22
C PHE A 231 25.47 -18.34 -16.52
N GLY A 232 24.70 -17.43 -15.93
CA GLY A 232 23.28 -17.24 -16.20
C GLY A 232 22.93 -15.77 -16.36
N TYR A 233 21.93 -15.48 -17.20
CA TYR A 233 21.40 -14.14 -17.36
C TYR A 233 19.91 -14.15 -17.67
N ARG A 234 19.22 -13.09 -17.27
CA ARG A 234 17.85 -12.80 -17.62
C ARG A 234 17.66 -11.32 -17.85
N ALA A 235 17.00 -10.96 -18.93
CA ALA A 235 16.58 -9.58 -19.19
C ALA A 235 15.08 -9.56 -19.49
N SER A 236 14.39 -8.52 -19.06
CA SER A 236 12.98 -8.32 -19.38
C SER A 236 12.66 -6.84 -19.61
N VAL A 237 11.62 -6.60 -20.42
CA VAL A 237 11.04 -5.29 -20.66
C VAL A 237 9.53 -5.43 -20.60
N GLY A 238 8.88 -4.64 -19.76
CA GLY A 238 7.44 -4.51 -19.64
C GLY A 238 6.99 -3.11 -20.02
N TYR A 239 5.88 -3.01 -20.74
CA TYR A 239 5.16 -1.76 -21.02
C TYR A 239 3.70 -1.93 -20.66
N ALA A 240 3.16 -1.01 -19.88
CA ALA A 240 1.76 -0.96 -19.52
C ALA A 240 1.20 0.44 -19.78
N GLN A 241 0.02 0.51 -20.34
CA GLN A 241 -0.72 1.75 -20.57
C GLN A 241 -2.17 1.58 -20.13
N ASP A 242 -2.66 2.54 -19.39
CA ASP A 242 -4.07 2.69 -19.04
C ASP A 242 -4.55 4.10 -19.39
N ASN A 243 -5.44 4.19 -20.37
CA ASN A 243 -5.99 5.46 -20.84
C ASN A 243 -7.06 6.07 -19.92
N SER A 244 -7.23 5.60 -18.71
CA SER A 244 -8.23 6.03 -17.72
C SER A 244 -9.69 6.11 -18.22
N VAL A 245 -10.61 5.79 -17.34
CA VAL A 245 -12.05 6.03 -17.55
C VAL A 245 -12.42 7.51 -17.57
N LEU A 246 -11.56 8.36 -17.04
CA LEU A 246 -11.71 9.81 -17.11
C LEU A 246 -11.09 10.33 -18.40
N LYS A 247 -11.80 11.21 -19.11
CA LYS A 247 -11.31 11.80 -20.38
C LYS A 247 -9.97 12.50 -20.16
N ASP A 248 -9.07 12.40 -21.13
CA ASP A 248 -7.76 13.07 -21.20
C ASP A 248 -6.79 12.75 -20.03
N LYS A 249 -7.06 11.67 -19.33
CA LYS A 249 -6.18 11.17 -18.24
C LYS A 249 -5.67 9.77 -18.58
N GLY A 250 -4.63 9.35 -17.91
CA GLY A 250 -4.01 8.04 -18.15
C GLY A 250 -2.70 7.84 -17.42
N ASN A 251 -2.15 6.66 -17.59
CA ASN A 251 -0.89 6.25 -17.01
C ASN A 251 -0.12 5.38 -17.99
N ASP A 252 1.18 5.67 -18.15
CA ASP A 252 2.13 4.85 -18.89
C ASP A 252 3.24 4.37 -17.95
N ASN A 253 3.58 3.09 -18.01
CA ASN A 253 4.65 2.50 -17.21
C ASN A 253 5.57 1.65 -18.08
N ILE A 254 6.87 1.86 -17.98
CA ILE A 254 7.91 1.04 -18.58
C ILE A 254 8.78 0.48 -17.46
N VAL A 255 8.99 -0.82 -17.46
CA VAL A 255 9.87 -1.52 -16.52
C VAL A 255 10.91 -2.31 -17.29
N THR A 256 12.15 -2.23 -16.86
CA THR A 256 13.25 -3.00 -17.39
C THR A 256 13.98 -3.71 -16.27
N LYS A 257 14.39 -4.95 -16.51
CA LYS A 257 15.15 -5.74 -15.54
C LYS A 257 16.30 -6.47 -16.23
N LEU A 258 17.44 -6.54 -15.57
CA LEU A 258 18.58 -7.34 -15.97
C LEU A 258 19.18 -8.00 -14.74
N ASP A 259 19.35 -9.32 -14.79
CA ASP A 259 20.07 -10.10 -13.81
C ASP A 259 21.17 -10.90 -14.48
N VAL A 260 22.29 -11.01 -13.82
CA VAL A 260 23.45 -11.80 -14.26
C VAL A 260 24.01 -12.51 -13.04
N ASN A 261 24.17 -13.81 -13.14
CA ASN A 261 24.87 -14.58 -12.14
C ASN A 261 26.08 -15.32 -12.74
N GLN A 262 27.15 -15.39 -11.99
CA GLN A 262 28.38 -16.05 -12.37
C GLN A 262 28.97 -16.81 -11.19
N THR A 263 29.25 -18.09 -11.44
CA THR A 263 29.98 -18.94 -10.49
C THR A 263 31.42 -19.14 -10.98
N LEU A 264 32.40 -19.03 -10.09
CA LEU A 264 33.82 -19.09 -10.39
C LEU A 264 34.55 -20.04 -9.41
N LEU A 265 35.78 -20.41 -9.71
CA LEU A 265 36.67 -21.23 -8.87
C LEU A 265 36.05 -22.57 -8.44
N ASN A 266 35.45 -23.32 -9.38
CA ASN A 266 34.77 -24.58 -9.09
C ASN A 266 33.65 -24.43 -8.03
N ASP A 267 32.79 -23.44 -8.26
CA ASP A 267 31.60 -23.12 -7.46
C ASP A 267 31.89 -22.49 -6.08
N ARG A 268 33.11 -22.08 -5.80
CA ARG A 268 33.48 -21.44 -4.53
C ARG A 268 33.18 -19.95 -4.49
N ILE A 269 33.13 -19.28 -5.64
CA ILE A 269 32.76 -17.86 -5.72
C ILE A 269 31.46 -17.74 -6.49
N ASN A 270 30.48 -17.09 -5.90
CA ASN A 270 29.23 -16.71 -6.56
C ASN A 270 29.13 -15.19 -6.63
N LEU A 271 28.89 -14.68 -7.83
CA LEU A 271 28.62 -13.27 -8.12
C LEU A 271 27.20 -13.17 -8.65
N ASP A 272 26.43 -12.24 -8.11
CA ASP A 272 25.09 -11.92 -8.60
C ASP A 272 24.96 -10.42 -8.75
N LEU A 273 24.50 -9.97 -9.91
CA LEU A 273 24.32 -8.57 -10.26
C LEU A 273 22.90 -8.38 -10.79
N GLY A 274 22.15 -7.46 -10.21
CA GLY A 274 20.80 -7.14 -10.67
C GLY A 274 20.59 -5.65 -10.82
N VAL A 275 19.78 -5.31 -11.83
CA VAL A 275 19.29 -3.94 -12.08
C VAL A 275 17.83 -4.00 -12.45
N VAL A 276 17.02 -3.23 -11.75
CA VAL A 276 15.61 -2.97 -12.09
C VAL A 276 15.43 -1.48 -12.28
N GLY A 277 14.88 -1.08 -13.42
CA GLY A 277 14.53 0.31 -13.70
C GLY A 277 13.07 0.43 -14.07
N SER A 278 12.36 1.42 -13.52
CA SER A 278 11.00 1.75 -13.94
C SER A 278 10.83 3.24 -14.19
N LEU A 279 9.99 3.55 -15.16
CA LEU A 279 9.56 4.91 -15.48
C LEU A 279 8.06 4.92 -15.64
N SER A 280 7.38 5.56 -14.72
CA SER A 280 5.92 5.77 -14.76
C SER A 280 5.62 7.23 -15.05
N ARG A 281 4.65 7.47 -15.92
CA ARG A 281 4.06 8.80 -16.18
C ARG A 281 2.58 8.72 -15.92
N ASN A 282 2.08 9.67 -15.16
CA ASN A 282 0.66 9.77 -14.88
C ASN A 282 0.15 11.15 -15.32
N TYR A 283 -0.81 11.13 -16.19
CA TYR A 283 -1.56 12.31 -16.66
C TYR A 283 -2.82 12.41 -15.79
N GLY A 284 -2.64 12.92 -14.58
CA GLY A 284 -3.63 12.83 -13.51
C GLY A 284 -4.49 14.08 -13.36
N LEU A 285 -5.16 14.12 -12.22
CA LEU A 285 -5.94 15.21 -11.71
C LEU A 285 -5.31 15.72 -10.42
N ASN A 286 -5.38 17.01 -10.19
CA ASN A 286 -4.91 17.58 -8.92
C ASN A 286 -5.78 17.10 -7.74
N ASP A 287 -7.10 17.06 -7.96
CA ASP A 287 -8.07 16.59 -6.97
C ASP A 287 -9.24 15.89 -7.69
N PRO A 288 -9.15 14.55 -7.87
CA PRO A 288 -10.21 13.80 -8.53
C PRO A 288 -11.53 13.82 -7.76
N LYS A 289 -11.50 13.84 -6.41
CA LYS A 289 -12.70 13.95 -5.58
C LYS A 289 -13.48 15.22 -5.91
N LYS A 290 -12.77 16.34 -5.98
CA LYS A 290 -13.36 17.64 -6.25
C LYS A 290 -14.06 17.70 -7.59
N ILE A 291 -13.55 17.02 -8.62
CA ILE A 291 -14.18 16.98 -9.94
C ILE A 291 -15.52 16.27 -9.90
N PHE A 292 -15.58 15.07 -9.34
CA PHE A 292 -16.84 14.32 -9.26
C PHE A 292 -17.84 14.95 -8.29
N TYR A 293 -17.34 15.50 -7.18
CA TYR A 293 -18.15 16.31 -6.28
C TYR A 293 -18.78 17.50 -7.02
N SER A 294 -17.98 18.25 -7.76
CA SER A 294 -18.44 19.36 -8.58
C SER A 294 -19.48 18.91 -9.61
N ALA A 295 -19.23 17.78 -10.28
CA ALA A 295 -20.15 17.20 -11.25
C ALA A 295 -21.49 16.79 -10.63
N ALA A 296 -21.45 16.15 -9.46
CA ALA A 296 -22.66 15.71 -8.76
C ALA A 296 -23.53 16.88 -8.31
N CYS A 297 -22.91 17.99 -7.88
CA CYS A 297 -23.62 19.17 -7.42
C CYS A 297 -24.18 20.06 -8.52
N GLN A 298 -23.81 19.88 -9.78
CA GLN A 298 -24.22 20.76 -10.87
C GLN A 298 -25.71 20.68 -11.17
N ASN A 299 -26.27 21.81 -11.59
CA ASN A 299 -27.63 21.86 -12.10
C ASN A 299 -27.73 21.08 -13.44
N PRO A 300 -28.49 19.98 -13.50
CA PRO A 300 -28.51 19.10 -14.67
C PRO A 300 -29.27 19.67 -15.86
N THR A 301 -29.89 20.84 -15.71
CA THR A 301 -30.60 21.53 -16.81
C THR A 301 -29.68 22.34 -17.72
N TYR A 302 -28.41 22.50 -17.36
CA TYR A 302 -27.41 23.17 -18.17
C TYR A 302 -26.64 22.19 -19.07
N ASP A 303 -26.23 22.68 -20.23
CA ASP A 303 -25.29 21.96 -21.09
C ASP A 303 -23.92 21.84 -20.41
N ALA A 304 -23.27 20.72 -20.60
CA ALA A 304 -21.97 20.44 -19.98
C ALA A 304 -20.88 21.46 -20.37
N GLU A 305 -20.94 21.98 -21.57
CA GLU A 305 -20.02 22.99 -22.08
C GLU A 305 -20.41 24.42 -21.64
N ALA A 306 -21.71 24.71 -21.49
CA ALA A 306 -22.19 26.00 -21.09
C ALA A 306 -21.93 26.33 -19.62
N ASN A 307 -21.71 25.35 -18.79
CA ASN A 307 -21.56 25.52 -17.33
C ASN A 307 -20.25 26.20 -16.90
N PHE A 308 -19.32 26.45 -17.79
CA PHE A 308 -18.16 27.30 -17.55
C PHE A 308 -18.47 28.71 -17.03
N ARG A 309 -19.72 29.14 -17.11
CA ARG A 309 -20.15 30.50 -16.83
C ARG A 309 -21.17 30.68 -15.71
N ASN A 310 -21.40 29.62 -14.92
CA ASN A 310 -22.36 29.74 -13.82
C ASN A 310 -21.75 30.55 -12.66
N PRO A 311 -22.22 31.79 -12.43
CA PRO A 311 -21.69 32.63 -11.37
C PRO A 311 -21.98 32.12 -9.96
N ASN A 312 -22.93 31.18 -9.79
CA ASN A 312 -23.24 30.56 -8.50
C ASN A 312 -22.32 29.39 -8.17
N ALA A 313 -21.43 28.97 -9.08
CA ALA A 313 -20.42 27.95 -8.88
C ALA A 313 -19.15 28.46 -8.14
N VAL A 314 -19.24 29.58 -7.44
CA VAL A 314 -18.10 30.24 -6.76
C VAL A 314 -17.39 29.34 -5.76
N LEU A 315 -18.08 28.33 -5.21
CA LEU A 315 -17.50 27.35 -4.26
C LEU A 315 -17.12 26.01 -4.92
N ILE A 316 -17.61 25.71 -6.12
CA ILE A 316 -17.46 24.44 -6.80
C ILE A 316 -17.08 24.70 -8.25
N GLY A 317 -15.81 24.52 -8.62
CA GLY A 317 -15.32 24.76 -9.98
C GLY A 317 -16.09 23.94 -11.03
N ALA A 318 -16.18 24.44 -12.27
CA ALA A 318 -16.80 23.72 -13.38
C ALA A 318 -16.07 22.40 -13.66
N PRO A 319 -16.74 21.23 -13.65
CA PRO A 319 -16.09 19.92 -13.75
C PRO A 319 -15.23 19.76 -15.02
N LEU A 320 -15.72 20.26 -16.16
CA LEU A 320 -14.98 20.20 -17.42
C LEU A 320 -13.72 21.08 -17.42
N ALA A 321 -13.78 22.26 -16.79
CA ALA A 321 -12.61 23.12 -16.63
C ALA A 321 -11.56 22.46 -15.70
N MET A 322 -12.01 21.73 -14.69
CA MET A 322 -11.11 21.00 -13.78
C MET A 322 -10.44 19.81 -14.49
N ILE A 323 -11.11 19.14 -15.42
CA ILE A 323 -10.49 18.13 -16.28
C ILE A 323 -9.43 18.75 -17.19
N ALA A 324 -9.65 19.95 -17.70
CA ALA A 324 -8.70 20.66 -18.54
C ALA A 324 -7.41 21.05 -17.79
N ALA A 325 -7.45 21.15 -16.47
CA ALA A 325 -6.25 21.33 -15.65
C ALA A 325 -5.28 20.14 -15.86
N LYS A 326 -4.00 20.46 -16.00
CA LYS A 326 -2.94 19.47 -16.17
C LYS A 326 -2.28 19.23 -14.83
N ASN A 327 -2.20 17.96 -14.44
CA ASN A 327 -1.42 17.51 -13.29
C ASN A 327 -0.62 16.27 -13.73
N ASP A 328 0.55 16.54 -14.25
CA ASP A 328 1.43 15.50 -14.77
C ASP A 328 2.41 15.09 -13.69
N SER A 329 2.56 13.79 -13.50
CA SER A 329 3.59 13.27 -12.61
C SER A 329 4.45 12.23 -13.33
N ARG A 330 5.71 12.18 -12.93
CA ARG A 330 6.69 11.24 -13.41
C ARG A 330 7.42 10.63 -12.24
N ASN A 331 7.41 9.30 -12.19
CA ASN A 331 8.16 8.56 -11.20
C ASN A 331 9.22 7.70 -11.91
N MET A 332 10.47 7.84 -11.50
CA MET A 332 11.59 7.04 -11.96
C MET A 332 12.20 6.31 -10.78
N ASN A 333 12.28 4.97 -10.87
CA ASN A 333 12.93 4.15 -9.86
C ASN A 333 14.07 3.37 -10.51
N ILE A 334 15.18 3.24 -9.79
CA ILE A 334 16.32 2.39 -10.18
C ILE A 334 16.76 1.66 -8.91
N ALA A 335 16.71 0.33 -8.96
CA ALA A 335 17.22 -0.54 -7.91
C ALA A 335 18.35 -1.38 -8.47
N THR A 336 19.50 -1.38 -7.84
CA THR A 336 20.66 -2.17 -8.27
C THR A 336 21.23 -2.91 -7.08
N HIS A 337 21.71 -4.12 -7.30
CA HIS A 337 22.47 -4.87 -6.31
C HIS A 337 23.65 -5.60 -6.90
N ALA A 338 24.61 -5.86 -6.03
CA ALA A 338 25.73 -6.74 -6.28
C ALA A 338 25.92 -7.61 -5.04
N SER A 339 25.91 -8.92 -5.22
CA SER A 339 26.27 -9.86 -4.17
C SER A 339 27.53 -10.67 -4.54
N PHE A 340 28.34 -10.89 -3.55
CA PHE A 340 29.54 -11.69 -3.61
C PHE A 340 29.53 -12.69 -2.48
N SER A 341 29.70 -13.98 -2.79
CA SER A 341 29.86 -15.03 -1.81
C SER A 341 31.12 -15.83 -2.12
N TYR A 342 31.94 -16.05 -1.10
CA TYR A 342 33.16 -16.83 -1.19
C TYR A 342 33.22 -17.91 -0.12
N ASP A 343 33.17 -19.16 -0.55
CA ASP A 343 33.34 -20.32 0.31
C ASP A 343 34.84 -20.50 0.65
N ILE A 344 35.26 -19.91 1.78
CA ILE A 344 36.62 -19.98 2.32
C ILE A 344 36.96 -21.44 2.67
N LEU A 345 36.01 -22.10 3.35
CA LEU A 345 36.01 -23.50 3.70
C LEU A 345 34.64 -24.09 3.37
N ASP A 346 34.52 -25.42 3.35
CA ASP A 346 33.21 -26.06 3.12
C ASP A 346 32.14 -25.72 4.19
N CYS A 347 32.57 -25.17 5.32
CA CYS A 347 31.69 -24.75 6.42
C CYS A 347 31.77 -23.26 6.72
N LEU A 348 32.53 -22.49 5.97
CA LEU A 348 32.75 -21.06 6.25
C LEU A 348 32.71 -20.24 4.96
N ALA A 349 31.73 -19.36 4.85
CA ALA A 349 31.57 -18.47 3.73
C ALA A 349 31.66 -17.00 4.16
N LEU A 350 32.28 -16.18 3.34
CA LEU A 350 32.29 -14.73 3.42
C LEU A 350 31.29 -14.19 2.37
N ASN A 351 30.32 -13.42 2.84
CA ASN A 351 29.35 -12.78 1.97
C ASN A 351 29.48 -11.27 2.06
N ALA A 352 29.40 -10.60 0.91
CA ALA A 352 29.31 -9.16 0.80
C ALA A 352 28.15 -8.80 -0.12
N PHE A 353 27.36 -7.84 0.29
CA PHE A 353 26.22 -7.34 -0.47
C PHE A 353 26.22 -5.83 -0.48
N GLY A 354 26.00 -5.25 -1.65
CA GLY A 354 25.82 -3.82 -1.82
C GLY A 354 24.58 -3.55 -2.66
N SER A 355 23.77 -2.60 -2.25
CA SER A 355 22.62 -2.17 -3.05
C SER A 355 22.49 -0.66 -3.08
N TYR A 356 21.93 -0.17 -4.18
CA TYR A 356 21.58 1.23 -4.36
C TYR A 356 20.17 1.33 -4.94
N TYR A 357 19.32 2.06 -4.24
CA TYR A 357 17.98 2.39 -4.67
C TYR A 357 17.84 3.89 -4.85
N PHE A 358 17.40 4.31 -6.01
CA PHE A 358 17.12 5.70 -6.35
C PHE A 358 15.68 5.85 -6.80
N THR A 359 14.98 6.85 -6.27
CA THR A 359 13.69 7.27 -6.82
C THR A 359 13.65 8.77 -7.00
N SER A 360 13.03 9.22 -8.09
CA SER A 360 12.73 10.62 -8.37
C SER A 360 11.27 10.73 -8.74
N TYR A 361 10.54 11.50 -7.97
CA TYR A 361 9.13 11.80 -8.18
C TYR A 361 8.97 13.28 -8.53
N GLU A 362 8.59 13.55 -9.76
CA GLU A 362 8.33 14.89 -10.29
C GLU A 362 6.83 15.10 -10.42
N THR A 363 6.34 16.29 -10.06
CA THR A 363 4.96 16.73 -10.35
C THR A 363 4.96 18.09 -11.02
N ALA A 364 4.04 18.28 -11.93
CA ALA A 364 3.83 19.54 -12.66
C ALA A 364 2.32 19.81 -12.80
N PHE A 365 1.87 20.94 -12.27
CA PHE A 365 0.46 21.31 -12.24
C PHE A 365 0.23 22.65 -12.88
N THR A 366 -0.89 22.81 -13.60
CA THR A 366 -1.45 24.10 -14.00
C THR A 366 -2.96 24.03 -14.18
N ASP A 367 -3.64 25.08 -13.75
CA ASP A 367 -5.07 25.33 -13.98
C ASP A 367 -5.32 26.51 -14.93
N GLY A 368 -4.27 27.02 -15.57
CA GLY A 368 -4.28 28.18 -16.46
C GLY A 368 -4.07 29.52 -15.74
N GLY A 369 -4.35 29.62 -14.44
CA GLY A 369 -4.10 30.84 -13.64
C GLY A 369 -2.89 30.67 -12.73
N SER A 370 -2.65 29.47 -12.28
CA SER A 370 -1.51 29.08 -11.44
C SER A 370 -0.74 27.92 -12.05
N ALA A 371 0.51 27.81 -11.66
CA ALA A 371 1.33 26.66 -12.03
C ALA A 371 2.33 26.30 -10.92
N SER A 372 2.67 25.01 -10.84
CA SER A 372 3.69 24.55 -9.90
C SER A 372 4.48 23.39 -10.47
N ARG A 373 5.72 23.26 -9.98
CA ARG A 373 6.58 22.08 -10.17
C ARG A 373 7.19 21.68 -8.84
N SER A 374 7.28 20.39 -8.62
CA SER A 374 8.03 19.84 -7.49
C SER A 374 8.80 18.60 -7.92
N GLU A 375 9.88 18.35 -7.21
CA GLU A 375 10.69 17.15 -7.34
C GLU A 375 11.03 16.65 -5.94
N SER A 376 10.88 15.36 -5.71
CA SER A 376 11.33 14.65 -4.52
C SER A 376 12.24 13.51 -4.94
N LYS A 377 13.41 13.43 -4.33
CA LYS A 377 14.40 12.38 -4.59
C LYS A 377 14.71 11.64 -3.31
N LYS A 378 14.86 10.32 -3.44
CA LYS A 378 15.42 9.46 -2.41
C LYS A 378 16.58 8.68 -2.99
N ASP A 379 17.69 8.71 -2.27
CA ASP A 379 18.87 7.88 -2.50
C ASP A 379 19.04 6.96 -1.28
N ASP A 380 19.14 5.68 -1.51
CA ASP A 380 19.28 4.65 -0.47
C ASP A 380 20.48 3.76 -0.82
N LEU A 381 21.49 3.75 0.02
CA LEU A 381 22.70 2.95 -0.15
C LEU A 381 22.85 2.01 1.04
N LEU A 382 22.92 0.71 0.75
CA LEU A 382 23.16 -0.34 1.73
C LEU A 382 24.45 -1.09 1.39
N CYS A 383 25.30 -1.29 2.38
CA CYS A 383 26.46 -2.17 2.32
C CYS A 383 26.42 -3.15 3.50
N ASN A 384 26.53 -4.42 3.23
CA ASN A 384 26.49 -5.50 4.21
C ASN A 384 27.66 -6.45 3.99
N VAL A 385 28.32 -6.86 5.07
CA VAL A 385 29.35 -7.91 5.06
C VAL A 385 29.01 -8.89 6.15
N SER A 386 29.02 -10.18 5.83
CA SER A 386 28.72 -11.24 6.79
C SER A 386 29.64 -12.44 6.67
N LEU A 387 29.89 -13.07 7.79
CA LEU A 387 30.56 -14.36 7.89
C LEU A 387 29.54 -15.41 8.29
N GLN A 388 29.44 -16.45 7.48
CA GLN A 388 28.52 -17.55 7.67
C GLN A 388 29.29 -18.82 7.99
N TYR A 389 28.89 -19.50 9.06
CA TYR A 389 29.43 -20.80 9.46
C TYR A 389 28.31 -21.82 9.50
N ASP A 390 28.40 -22.87 8.68
CA ASP A 390 27.47 -23.98 8.59
C ASP A 390 28.16 -25.30 8.89
N LYS A 391 27.62 -26.05 9.84
CA LYS A 391 28.19 -27.35 10.24
C LYS A 391 27.08 -28.36 10.51
N THR A 392 27.23 -29.52 9.88
CA THR A 392 26.39 -30.69 10.15
C THR A 392 27.25 -31.81 10.76
N TRP A 393 26.80 -32.39 11.89
CA TRP A 393 27.41 -33.54 12.50
C TRP A 393 26.35 -34.48 13.07
N GLY A 394 26.22 -35.65 12.48
CA GLY A 394 25.15 -36.60 12.81
C GLY A 394 23.77 -35.93 12.62
N ASP A 395 22.95 -35.91 13.65
CA ASP A 395 21.63 -35.34 13.69
C ASP A 395 21.57 -33.83 13.99
N HIS A 396 22.74 -33.21 14.12
CA HIS A 396 22.87 -31.80 14.49
C HIS A 396 23.21 -30.95 13.27
N ASN A 397 22.41 -29.94 12.96
CA ASN A 397 22.73 -28.90 12.00
C ASN A 397 22.82 -27.57 12.74
N PHE A 398 23.93 -26.88 12.62
CA PHE A 398 24.20 -25.60 13.21
C PHE A 398 24.57 -24.59 12.13
N SER A 399 23.95 -23.44 12.12
CA SER A 399 24.29 -22.31 11.27
C SER A 399 24.46 -21.07 12.13
N SER A 400 25.44 -20.25 11.81
CA SER A 400 25.68 -18.97 12.45
C SER A 400 26.02 -17.90 11.42
N HIS A 401 25.37 -16.76 11.49
CA HIS A 401 25.63 -15.59 10.68
C HIS A 401 26.05 -14.43 11.59
N ILE A 402 27.23 -13.88 11.36
CA ILE A 402 27.67 -12.62 11.99
C ILE A 402 27.74 -11.59 10.88
N ARG A 403 27.06 -10.47 11.04
CA ARG A 403 26.98 -9.44 10.01
C ARG A 403 27.19 -8.04 10.56
N THR A 404 27.72 -7.17 9.71
CA THR A 404 27.72 -5.72 9.88
C THR A 404 27.07 -5.08 8.67
N GLU A 405 26.31 -4.01 8.89
CA GLU A 405 25.55 -3.33 7.87
C GLU A 405 25.65 -1.83 8.05
N TYR A 406 25.89 -1.12 6.97
CA TYR A 406 25.87 0.33 6.92
C TYR A 406 24.84 0.78 5.88
N HIS A 407 23.87 1.57 6.31
CA HIS A 407 22.75 2.04 5.52
C HIS A 407 22.70 3.56 5.57
N VAL A 408 22.58 4.20 4.41
CA VAL A 408 22.44 5.65 4.26
C VAL A 408 21.27 5.95 3.38
N GLU A 409 20.28 6.64 3.94
CA GLU A 409 19.12 7.14 3.22
C GLU A 409 19.20 8.67 3.14
N ARG A 410 19.02 9.22 1.94
CA ARG A 410 18.97 10.66 1.69
C ARG A 410 17.66 11.00 1.00
N ASN A 411 16.94 11.93 1.59
CA ASN A 411 15.71 12.48 1.02
C ASN A 411 15.94 13.96 0.74
N SER A 412 15.68 14.37 -0.49
CA SER A 412 15.78 15.77 -0.90
C SER A 412 14.64 16.15 -1.80
N GLY A 413 14.27 17.41 -1.80
CA GLY A 413 13.22 17.88 -2.68
C GLY A 413 13.24 19.40 -2.83
N PHE A 414 12.59 19.85 -3.89
CA PHE A 414 12.24 21.23 -4.05
C PHE A 414 10.83 21.36 -4.63
N ARG A 415 10.23 22.52 -4.36
CA ARG A 415 8.96 22.91 -4.96
C ARG A 415 8.99 24.38 -5.33
N THR A 416 8.27 24.71 -6.39
CA THR A 416 7.96 26.09 -6.75
C THR A 416 6.57 26.18 -7.28
N GLY A 417 5.84 27.22 -6.85
CA GLY A 417 4.47 27.48 -7.30
C GLY A 417 4.29 28.98 -7.55
N VAL A 418 3.59 29.32 -8.61
CA VAL A 418 3.36 30.67 -9.07
C VAL A 418 1.87 30.93 -9.32
N ARG A 419 1.47 32.19 -9.29
CA ARG A 419 0.11 32.63 -9.60
C ARG A 419 0.13 33.77 -10.61
N SER A 420 -1.01 33.99 -11.24
CA SER A 420 -1.22 35.05 -12.23
C SER A 420 -0.25 34.91 -13.42
N LEU A 421 -0.35 33.77 -14.11
CA LEU A 421 0.37 33.56 -15.37
C LEU A 421 -0.06 34.62 -16.40
N ALA A 422 0.92 35.27 -17.06
CA ALA A 422 0.66 36.26 -18.09
C ALA A 422 -0.09 35.66 -19.30
N ASN A 423 0.16 34.37 -19.58
CA ASN A 423 -0.56 33.62 -20.58
C ASN A 423 -0.77 32.18 -20.08
N PRO A 424 -2.04 31.72 -19.96
CA PRO A 424 -2.35 30.35 -19.54
C PRO A 424 -1.68 29.23 -20.36
N LEU A 425 -1.35 29.51 -21.63
CA LEU A 425 -0.69 28.54 -22.52
C LEU A 425 0.73 28.16 -22.06
N PHE A 426 1.39 29.02 -21.28
CA PHE A 426 2.71 28.71 -20.74
C PHE A 426 2.66 27.60 -19.68
N GLY A 427 1.56 27.54 -18.90
CA GLY A 427 1.37 26.53 -17.87
C GLY A 427 2.58 26.39 -16.96
N TYR A 428 2.95 25.17 -16.64
CA TYR A 428 4.13 24.84 -15.82
C TYR A 428 5.46 24.82 -16.60
N ASP A 429 5.42 25.02 -17.93
CA ASP A 429 6.65 25.00 -18.75
C ASP A 429 7.40 26.33 -18.68
N ASN A 430 6.73 27.44 -18.29
CA ASN A 430 7.36 28.73 -18.08
C ASN A 430 6.81 29.43 -16.83
N LEU A 431 7.31 29.01 -15.66
CA LEU A 431 6.93 29.62 -14.37
C LEU A 431 7.40 31.08 -14.24
N GLY A 432 8.47 31.45 -14.97
CA GLY A 432 8.98 32.83 -14.99
C GLY A 432 8.04 33.85 -15.64
N ALA A 433 7.01 33.40 -16.37
CA ALA A 433 6.00 34.25 -16.95
C ALA A 433 4.87 34.67 -15.97
N ALA A 434 4.97 34.29 -14.70
CA ALA A 434 4.00 34.67 -13.68
C ALA A 434 4.36 35.99 -13.01
N SER A 435 3.32 36.75 -12.64
CA SER A 435 3.50 38.04 -11.94
C SER A 435 3.61 37.89 -10.41
N SER A 436 3.33 36.74 -9.85
CA SER A 436 3.30 36.53 -8.41
C SER A 436 3.82 35.15 -7.99
N ILE A 437 4.73 35.15 -7.01
CA ILE A 437 5.13 33.96 -6.25
C ILE A 437 4.52 34.10 -4.85
N PRO A 438 3.56 33.23 -4.46
CA PRO A 438 2.96 33.31 -3.15
C PRO A 438 3.99 33.04 -2.06
N LEU A 439 3.76 33.59 -0.87
CA LEU A 439 4.59 33.29 0.31
C LEU A 439 4.61 31.78 0.57
N GLY A 440 5.80 31.18 0.71
CA GLY A 440 5.95 29.74 0.80
C GLY A 440 5.74 28.98 -0.52
N GLY A 441 5.57 29.69 -1.64
CA GLY A 441 5.44 29.09 -2.99
C GLY A 441 6.72 28.41 -3.48
N THR A 442 7.86 28.72 -2.88
CA THR A 442 9.14 28.03 -3.14
C THR A 442 9.66 27.41 -1.85
N GLY A 443 10.29 26.26 -1.96
CA GLY A 443 10.90 25.59 -0.81
C GLY A 443 11.76 24.41 -1.23
N SER A 444 12.70 24.04 -0.37
CA SER A 444 13.52 22.85 -0.51
C SER A 444 13.69 22.17 0.84
N ASN A 445 13.97 20.89 0.82
CA ASN A 445 14.27 20.09 2.00
C ASN A 445 15.42 19.11 1.73
N TYR A 446 16.11 18.76 2.79
CA TYR A 446 17.13 17.72 2.79
C TYR A 446 17.14 17.02 4.13
N LEU A 447 17.14 15.69 4.11
CA LEU A 447 17.27 14.82 5.28
C LEU A 447 18.21 13.67 4.95
N GLU A 448 19.18 13.42 5.81
CA GLU A 448 20.07 12.26 5.74
C GLU A 448 19.93 11.42 7.01
N LYS A 449 19.59 10.14 6.84
CA LYS A 449 19.53 9.11 7.88
C LYS A 449 20.69 8.16 7.67
N LYS A 450 21.46 7.88 8.72
CA LYS A 450 22.52 6.88 8.74
C LYS A 450 22.24 5.86 9.81
N LEU A 451 22.36 4.59 9.44
CA LEU A 451 22.24 3.44 10.33
C LEU A 451 23.53 2.63 10.27
N LEU A 452 24.06 2.27 11.42
CA LEU A 452 25.13 1.28 11.56
C LEU A 452 24.60 0.14 12.41
N SER A 453 24.71 -1.09 11.91
CA SER A 453 24.10 -2.25 12.53
C SER A 453 25.10 -3.39 12.69
N PHE A 454 24.98 -4.12 13.79
CA PHE A 454 25.68 -5.37 14.04
C PHE A 454 24.66 -6.44 14.42
N GLY A 455 24.81 -7.62 13.84
CA GLY A 455 23.89 -8.75 14.07
C GLY A 455 24.59 -10.08 14.19
N ILE A 456 24.00 -10.95 14.98
CA ILE A 456 24.33 -12.38 15.04
C ILE A 456 23.04 -13.18 14.97
N GLU A 457 23.04 -14.17 14.09
CA GLU A 457 21.95 -15.15 13.93
C GLU A 457 22.52 -16.54 14.21
N LEU A 458 21.82 -17.32 14.98
CA LEU A 458 22.16 -18.68 15.34
C LEU A 458 20.97 -19.59 15.08
N ASP A 459 21.14 -20.54 14.19
CA ASP A 459 20.15 -21.55 13.88
C ASP A 459 20.67 -22.93 14.28
N TYR A 460 19.86 -23.65 15.06
CA TYR A 460 20.17 -24.99 15.47
C TYR A 460 19.02 -25.95 15.21
N ASN A 461 19.27 -26.99 14.45
CA ASN A 461 18.29 -27.99 14.09
C ASN A 461 18.77 -29.35 14.58
N LEU A 462 18.03 -29.96 15.52
CA LEU A 462 18.27 -31.25 16.09
C LEU A 462 17.36 -32.29 15.46
N MET A 463 17.95 -33.35 14.88
CA MET A 463 17.24 -34.48 14.25
C MET A 463 16.25 -34.09 13.15
N GLY A 464 16.32 -32.83 12.66
CA GLY A 464 15.28 -32.27 11.77
C GLY A 464 13.93 -32.07 12.44
N ARG A 465 13.80 -32.39 13.75
CA ARG A 465 12.56 -32.32 14.54
C ARG A 465 12.43 -31.01 15.30
N TYR A 466 13.52 -30.55 15.93
CA TYR A 466 13.54 -29.39 16.82
C TYR A 466 14.44 -28.31 16.22
N LYS A 467 13.85 -27.20 15.86
CA LYS A 467 14.58 -26.06 15.28
C LYS A 467 14.52 -24.88 16.23
N PHE A 468 15.69 -24.36 16.59
CA PHE A 468 15.85 -23.17 17.40
C PHE A 468 16.51 -22.09 16.53
N ALA A 469 15.96 -20.89 16.55
CA ALA A 469 16.60 -19.73 15.96
C ALA A 469 16.70 -18.63 17.02
N LEU A 470 17.90 -18.06 17.16
CA LEU A 470 18.20 -16.93 18.02
C LEU A 470 18.80 -15.83 17.17
N ASN A 471 18.33 -14.62 17.35
CA ASN A 471 18.90 -13.46 16.69
C ASN A 471 19.10 -12.34 17.70
N ALA A 472 20.22 -11.66 17.59
CA ALA A 472 20.51 -10.44 18.35
C ALA A 472 21.08 -9.40 17.41
N ARG A 473 20.40 -8.25 17.31
CA ARG A 473 20.81 -7.12 16.48
C ARG A 473 20.88 -5.85 17.31
N THR A 474 21.82 -5.00 17.00
CA THR A 474 21.89 -3.63 17.52
C THR A 474 22.03 -2.65 16.38
N ASP A 475 21.20 -1.59 16.40
CA ASP A 475 21.17 -0.52 15.40
C ASP A 475 21.48 0.81 16.05
N GLY A 476 22.38 1.59 15.44
CA GLY A 476 22.67 2.95 15.81
C GLY A 476 22.19 3.94 14.74
N SER A 477 21.31 4.90 15.11
CA SER A 477 20.74 5.88 14.17
C SER A 477 21.27 7.30 14.41
N SER A 478 21.56 8.02 13.32
CA SER A 478 21.99 9.43 13.37
C SER A 478 20.86 10.40 13.72
N LEU A 479 19.58 9.96 13.67
CA LEU A 479 18.41 10.81 13.94
C LEU A 479 18.08 10.90 15.42
N LEU A 480 18.63 10.02 16.25
CA LEU A 480 18.30 9.90 17.67
C LEU A 480 19.26 10.70 18.56
N GLY A 481 18.80 10.99 19.76
CA GLY A 481 19.62 11.62 20.79
C GLY A 481 20.83 10.75 21.20
N ASP A 482 21.91 11.35 21.63
CA ASP A 482 23.18 10.64 21.89
C ASP A 482 23.05 9.52 22.94
N ALA A 483 22.19 9.72 23.96
CA ALA A 483 21.90 8.72 25.00
C ALA A 483 21.09 7.52 24.49
N HIS A 484 20.31 7.70 23.42
CA HIS A 484 19.37 6.71 22.93
C HIS A 484 19.64 6.29 21.48
N LYS A 485 20.82 6.62 20.97
CA LYS A 485 21.26 6.34 19.59
C LYS A 485 21.22 4.85 19.24
N TRP A 486 21.57 3.98 20.18
CA TRP A 486 21.63 2.53 19.99
C TRP A 486 20.41 1.82 20.54
N GLY A 487 19.78 1.01 19.70
CA GLY A 487 18.71 0.08 20.06
C GLY A 487 19.20 -1.37 20.04
N PHE A 488 18.67 -2.22 20.95
CA PHE A 488 18.97 -3.64 20.97
C PHE A 488 17.69 -4.46 20.72
N PHE A 489 17.75 -5.36 19.74
CA PHE A 489 16.61 -6.06 19.16
C PHE A 489 16.86 -7.59 19.15
N PRO A 490 16.60 -8.26 20.28
CA PRO A 490 16.70 -9.71 20.37
C PRO A 490 15.47 -10.41 19.83
N SER A 491 15.65 -11.60 19.27
CA SER A 491 14.54 -12.51 18.98
C SER A 491 14.93 -13.97 19.18
N ALA A 492 13.91 -14.79 19.45
CA ALA A 492 14.04 -16.23 19.60
C ALA A 492 12.82 -16.93 19.01
N SER A 493 13.02 -18.05 18.33
CA SER A 493 11.93 -18.88 17.86
C SER A 493 12.27 -20.37 18.03
N PHE A 494 11.22 -21.14 18.23
CA PHE A 494 11.28 -22.58 18.32
C PHE A 494 10.21 -23.21 17.42
N VAL A 495 10.61 -24.23 16.65
CA VAL A 495 9.71 -25.01 15.82
C VAL A 495 9.88 -26.47 16.12
N TRP A 496 8.77 -27.14 16.40
CA TRP A 496 8.70 -28.58 16.62
C TRP A 496 7.98 -29.24 15.44
N ASP A 497 8.71 -30.07 14.70
CA ASP A 497 8.18 -30.91 13.63
C ASP A 497 7.69 -32.25 14.23
N VAL A 498 6.46 -32.25 14.70
CA VAL A 498 5.84 -33.39 15.39
C VAL A 498 5.65 -34.59 14.44
N LYS A 499 5.52 -34.33 13.13
CA LYS A 499 5.36 -35.40 12.13
C LYS A 499 6.57 -36.33 12.11
N LYS A 500 7.74 -35.87 12.50
CA LYS A 500 8.98 -36.67 12.54
C LYS A 500 9.16 -37.43 13.84
N GLU A 501 8.25 -37.30 14.79
CA GLU A 501 8.30 -38.12 16.02
C GLU A 501 7.89 -39.57 15.75
N ASP A 502 8.48 -40.48 16.51
CA ASP A 502 8.30 -41.91 16.29
C ASP A 502 6.84 -42.37 16.38
N PHE A 503 6.02 -41.69 17.18
CA PHE A 503 4.57 -41.98 17.29
C PHE A 503 3.73 -41.49 16.10
N LEU A 504 4.28 -40.62 15.24
CA LEU A 504 3.53 -40.03 14.13
C LEU A 504 4.19 -40.26 12.76
N VAL A 505 5.47 -40.63 12.71
CA VAL A 505 6.27 -40.77 11.48
C VAL A 505 5.60 -41.66 10.44
N ASP A 506 5.03 -42.77 10.87
CA ASP A 506 4.38 -43.76 9.99
C ASP A 506 2.91 -43.43 9.68
N ASN A 507 2.33 -42.39 10.26
CA ASN A 507 0.94 -42.03 10.00
C ASN A 507 0.77 -41.47 8.59
N GLN A 508 0.01 -42.15 7.74
CA GLN A 508 -0.20 -41.76 6.35
C GLN A 508 -1.27 -40.67 6.17
N THR A 509 -2.11 -40.44 7.17
CA THR A 509 -3.16 -39.40 7.12
C THR A 509 -2.57 -38.04 7.38
N VAL A 510 -1.68 -37.93 8.37
CA VAL A 510 -0.99 -36.70 8.70
C VAL A 510 0.31 -36.62 7.89
N SER A 511 0.41 -35.61 7.02
CA SER A 511 1.57 -35.38 6.17
C SER A 511 2.59 -34.44 6.80
N SER A 512 2.13 -33.44 7.54
CA SER A 512 2.92 -32.50 8.34
C SER A 512 2.16 -32.10 9.60
N LEU A 513 2.87 -31.90 10.70
CA LEU A 513 2.34 -31.30 11.92
C LEU A 513 3.48 -30.52 12.57
N ASN A 514 3.39 -29.21 12.54
CA ASN A 514 4.41 -28.31 13.10
C ASN A 514 3.77 -27.41 14.16
N PHE A 515 4.48 -27.20 15.27
CA PHE A 515 4.18 -26.14 16.24
C PHE A 515 5.30 -25.13 16.24
N LYS A 516 4.95 -23.86 16.33
CA LYS A 516 5.88 -22.73 16.35
C LYS A 516 5.55 -21.82 17.52
N VAL A 517 6.59 -21.34 18.19
CA VAL A 517 6.49 -20.25 19.15
C VAL A 517 7.64 -19.28 18.91
N GLY A 518 7.39 -18.00 19.04
CA GLY A 518 8.41 -16.98 18.84
C GLY A 518 8.19 -15.77 19.74
N TYR A 519 9.29 -15.14 20.08
CA TYR A 519 9.37 -13.84 20.73
C TYR A 519 10.35 -12.96 19.98
N GLY A 520 10.05 -11.68 19.83
CA GLY A 520 10.99 -10.73 19.24
C GLY A 520 10.71 -9.31 19.70
N ARG A 521 11.77 -8.50 19.61
CA ARG A 521 11.70 -7.05 19.81
C ARG A 521 12.33 -6.36 18.61
N SER A 522 11.68 -5.33 18.09
CA SER A 522 12.18 -4.44 17.03
C SER A 522 12.01 -2.98 17.42
N GLY A 523 12.76 -2.08 16.77
CA GLY A 523 12.63 -0.64 16.93
C GLY A 523 11.82 -0.01 15.80
N ASN A 524 11.34 1.22 15.99
CA ASN A 524 10.77 2.05 14.94
C ASN A 524 11.18 3.50 15.16
N ILE A 525 11.59 4.17 14.09
CA ILE A 525 11.91 5.63 14.07
C ILE A 525 11.22 6.34 12.91
N GLY A 526 10.26 5.68 12.29
CA GLY A 526 9.57 6.21 11.10
C GLY A 526 8.77 7.51 11.33
N ALA A 527 8.47 7.85 12.60
CA ALA A 527 7.87 9.14 12.95
C ALA A 527 8.85 10.31 12.88
N ILE A 528 10.17 10.04 12.85
CA ILE A 528 11.20 11.06 12.90
C ILE A 528 11.57 11.47 11.47
N ASN A 529 10.94 12.51 10.99
CA ASN A 529 11.11 13.05 9.64
C ASN A 529 12.01 14.32 9.56
N SER A 530 12.64 14.69 10.68
CA SER A 530 13.53 15.86 10.79
C SER A 530 14.51 15.67 11.94
N TYR A 531 15.52 16.53 12.03
CA TYR A 531 16.51 16.50 13.11
C TYR A 531 15.94 17.11 14.41
N VAL A 532 14.97 16.42 15.02
CA VAL A 532 14.27 16.88 16.23
C VAL A 532 15.12 16.79 17.51
N ASN A 533 16.31 16.17 17.45
CA ASN A 533 17.28 16.09 18.54
C ASN A 533 18.09 17.40 18.73
N GLY A 534 18.00 18.34 17.79
CA GLY A 534 18.72 19.61 17.80
C GLY A 534 17.81 20.82 17.59
N ASN A 535 18.36 22.02 17.82
CA ASN A 535 17.62 23.27 17.65
C ASN A 535 17.90 23.87 16.27
N TYR A 536 16.91 23.85 15.39
CA TYR A 536 17.03 24.37 14.03
C TYR A 536 15.96 25.44 13.78
N ALA A 537 16.40 26.61 13.28
CA ALA A 537 15.51 27.68 12.85
C ALA A 537 15.14 27.53 11.37
N LYS A 538 13.89 27.77 11.06
CA LYS A 538 13.34 27.80 9.70
C LYS A 538 12.77 29.18 9.38
N PRO A 539 12.67 29.57 8.09
CA PRO A 539 11.85 30.72 7.71
C PRO A 539 10.40 30.50 8.14
N VAL A 540 9.87 31.41 8.97
CA VAL A 540 8.48 31.34 9.49
C VAL A 540 7.59 32.42 8.90
N GLY A 541 8.16 33.34 8.12
CA GLY A 541 7.41 34.42 7.48
C GLY A 541 8.28 35.59 7.13
N VAL A 542 7.63 36.69 6.80
CA VAL A 542 8.26 38.00 6.51
C VAL A 542 7.70 39.01 7.46
N VAL A 543 8.56 39.71 8.17
CA VAL A 543 8.21 40.81 9.08
C VAL A 543 8.63 42.14 8.47
N PRO A 544 7.79 43.16 8.44
CA PRO A 544 8.19 44.48 8.02
C PRO A 544 9.01 45.15 9.11
N VAL A 545 10.27 45.41 8.80
CA VAL A 545 11.20 46.17 9.70
C VAL A 545 11.58 47.46 8.98
N TYR A 546 11.20 48.61 9.53
CA TYR A 546 11.36 49.92 8.89
C TYR A 546 10.81 49.99 7.44
N GLY A 547 9.69 49.25 7.18
CA GLY A 547 9.08 49.21 5.85
C GLY A 547 9.71 48.23 4.85
N TYR A 548 10.80 47.55 5.23
CA TYR A 548 11.44 46.52 4.42
C TYR A 548 10.99 45.13 4.85
N PRO A 549 10.62 44.25 3.91
CA PRO A 549 10.29 42.89 4.24
C PRO A 549 11.55 42.07 4.61
N LEU A 550 11.71 41.71 5.87
CA LEU A 550 12.79 40.86 6.35
C LEU A 550 12.28 39.46 6.65
N LEU A 551 13.06 38.44 6.29
CA LEU A 551 12.77 37.05 6.59
C LEU A 551 12.86 36.83 8.10
N ALA A 552 11.77 36.38 8.70
CA ALA A 552 11.74 35.94 10.07
C ALA A 552 12.15 34.46 10.16
N LEU A 553 13.11 34.18 11.03
CA LEU A 553 13.52 32.81 11.38
C LEU A 553 12.93 32.45 12.74
N GLY A 554 12.38 31.29 12.85
CA GLY A 554 11.82 30.75 14.09
C GLY A 554 11.90 29.23 14.16
N THR A 555 11.77 28.70 15.37
CA THR A 555 11.62 27.26 15.58
C THR A 555 10.18 26.85 15.28
N THR A 556 10.00 25.71 14.62
CA THR A 556 8.68 25.13 14.32
C THR A 556 8.41 23.84 15.12
N TYR A 557 9.29 23.54 16.08
CA TYR A 557 9.21 22.42 17.02
C TYR A 557 10.15 22.70 18.19
N ASN A 558 9.93 22.02 19.30
CA ASN A 558 10.88 22.00 20.39
C ASN A 558 11.88 20.87 20.23
N PRO A 559 13.20 21.10 20.40
CA PRO A 559 14.18 20.02 20.33
C PRO A 559 14.00 19.04 21.48
N ASN A 560 14.11 17.76 21.19
CA ASN A 560 14.12 16.70 22.20
C ASN A 560 15.44 15.91 22.13
N PRO A 561 16.41 16.18 23.01
CA PRO A 561 17.67 15.46 23.05
C PRO A 561 17.52 14.00 23.55
N ASP A 562 16.42 13.67 24.23
CA ASP A 562 16.11 12.33 24.76
C ASP A 562 15.27 11.49 23.79
N ILE A 563 15.12 11.94 22.53
CA ILE A 563 14.36 11.18 21.55
C ILE A 563 15.04 9.84 21.28
N GLY A 564 14.26 8.75 21.35
CA GLY A 564 14.73 7.38 21.25
C GLY A 564 13.85 6.51 20.34
N TRP A 565 14.14 5.22 20.38
CA TRP A 565 13.41 4.20 19.61
C TRP A 565 12.02 3.96 20.18
N GLU A 566 10.99 3.92 19.33
CA GLU A 566 9.80 3.14 19.65
C GLU A 566 10.20 1.66 19.69
N SER A 567 9.62 0.89 20.59
CA SER A 567 9.94 -0.53 20.76
C SER A 567 8.69 -1.39 20.60
N VAL A 568 8.70 -2.25 19.59
CA VAL A 568 7.64 -3.23 19.36
C VAL A 568 8.12 -4.60 19.83
N SER A 569 7.47 -5.14 20.85
CA SER A 569 7.72 -6.49 21.37
C SER A 569 6.54 -7.38 21.00
N SER A 570 6.79 -8.58 20.47
CA SER A 570 5.71 -9.51 20.14
C SER A 570 5.99 -10.93 20.54
N VAL A 571 4.92 -11.65 20.86
CA VAL A 571 4.88 -13.11 21.04
C VAL A 571 3.93 -13.67 20.00
N ASN A 572 4.33 -14.78 19.40
CA ASN A 572 3.47 -15.51 18.48
C ASN A 572 3.53 -17.01 18.77
N ALA A 573 2.40 -17.68 18.52
CA ALA A 573 2.28 -19.13 18.63
C ALA A 573 1.41 -19.66 17.49
N GLY A 574 1.86 -20.68 16.79
CA GLY A 574 1.17 -21.20 15.62
C GLY A 574 1.27 -22.72 15.51
N ALA A 575 0.33 -23.28 14.72
CA ALA A 575 0.32 -24.67 14.34
C ALA A 575 -0.01 -24.80 12.84
N GLU A 576 0.63 -25.76 12.22
CA GLU A 576 0.39 -26.16 10.83
C GLU A 576 0.10 -27.64 10.78
N LEU A 577 -1.01 -28.00 10.13
CA LEU A 577 -1.44 -29.39 9.91
C LEU A 577 -1.61 -29.66 8.43
N GLY A 578 -0.84 -30.59 7.89
CA GLY A 578 -1.03 -31.15 6.55
C GLY A 578 -1.61 -32.56 6.62
N MET A 579 -2.59 -32.88 5.78
CA MET A 579 -3.23 -34.20 5.72
C MET A 579 -3.33 -34.72 4.28
N TRP A 580 -3.44 -36.03 4.14
CA TRP A 580 -3.69 -36.75 2.88
C TRP A 580 -2.68 -36.41 1.77
N ASN A 581 -1.37 -36.55 2.08
CA ASN A 581 -0.27 -36.15 1.19
C ASN A 581 -0.34 -34.66 0.83
N SER A 582 -0.57 -33.83 1.84
CA SER A 582 -0.69 -32.37 1.74
C SER A 582 -1.83 -31.90 0.80
N ARG A 583 -2.87 -32.71 0.62
CA ARG A 583 -4.08 -32.28 -0.07
C ARG A 583 -4.92 -31.32 0.77
N PHE A 584 -4.81 -31.41 2.07
CA PHE A 584 -5.40 -30.46 3.01
C PHE A 584 -4.28 -29.86 3.85
N LEU A 585 -4.23 -28.55 3.90
CA LEU A 585 -3.34 -27.76 4.75
C LEU A 585 -4.19 -26.82 5.59
N PHE A 586 -3.93 -26.80 6.89
CA PHE A 586 -4.55 -25.89 7.84
C PHE A 586 -3.44 -25.19 8.64
N THR A 587 -3.54 -23.89 8.77
CA THR A 587 -2.61 -23.06 9.57
C THR A 587 -3.42 -22.20 10.52
N ILE A 588 -2.95 -22.08 11.73
CA ILE A 588 -3.46 -21.14 12.74
C ILE A 588 -2.29 -20.47 13.42
N GLU A 589 -2.35 -19.17 13.59
CA GLU A 589 -1.36 -18.41 14.32
C GLU A 589 -2.03 -17.34 15.17
N TYR A 590 -1.72 -17.33 16.45
CA TYR A 590 -2.05 -16.27 17.39
C TYR A 590 -0.85 -15.36 17.57
N TYR A 591 -1.07 -14.05 17.63
CA TYR A 591 -0.04 -13.08 17.95
C TYR A 591 -0.55 -12.02 18.95
N TYR A 592 0.38 -11.56 19.77
CA TYR A 592 0.20 -10.39 20.62
C TYR A 592 1.45 -9.52 20.49
N SER A 593 1.28 -8.25 20.17
CA SER A 593 2.35 -7.27 20.11
C SER A 593 2.02 -6.04 20.95
N ARG A 594 3.06 -5.46 21.53
CA ARG A 594 2.98 -4.24 22.32
C ARG A 594 4.05 -3.27 21.85
N THR A 595 3.64 -2.04 21.61
CA THR A 595 4.51 -0.91 21.35
C THR A 595 4.64 -0.10 22.65
N ASP A 596 5.86 0.02 23.13
CA ASP A 596 6.24 0.89 24.23
C ASP A 596 7.10 2.05 23.69
N ASN A 597 7.14 3.15 24.41
CA ASN A 597 7.88 4.35 24.00
C ASN A 597 7.44 4.87 22.62
N MET A 598 6.15 4.76 22.32
CA MET A 598 5.59 5.25 21.07
C MET A 598 5.72 6.76 20.97
N LEU A 599 6.18 7.25 19.83
CA LEU A 599 6.35 8.67 19.57
C LEU A 599 4.98 9.34 19.40
N TYR A 600 4.80 10.44 20.12
CA TYR A 600 3.62 11.27 20.01
C TYR A 600 3.96 12.75 20.21
N SER A 601 3.12 13.64 19.68
CA SER A 601 3.29 15.10 19.80
C SER A 601 2.46 15.62 20.98
N TYR A 602 3.14 16.08 22.00
CA TYR A 602 2.53 16.57 23.25
C TYR A 602 2.43 18.09 23.25
N ASP A 603 1.36 18.62 23.84
CA ASP A 603 1.24 20.04 24.12
C ASP A 603 2.14 20.42 25.28
N VAL A 604 2.87 21.51 25.13
CA VAL A 604 3.78 22.04 26.14
C VAL A 604 3.55 23.54 26.32
N PRO A 605 3.76 24.08 27.56
CA PRO A 605 3.51 25.49 27.83
C PRO A 605 4.50 26.41 27.12
N VAL A 606 3.99 27.51 26.58
CA VAL A 606 4.79 28.59 25.97
C VAL A 606 4.54 29.86 26.77
N PRO A 607 5.56 30.38 27.53
CA PRO A 607 6.89 29.85 27.82
C PRO A 607 6.86 28.70 28.86
N PRO A 608 7.95 27.93 29.12
CA PRO A 608 9.34 28.21 28.73
C PRO A 608 9.71 27.67 27.33
N PHE A 609 8.86 26.85 26.72
CA PHE A 609 9.11 26.32 25.39
C PHE A 609 8.91 27.40 24.33
N THR A 610 9.59 27.23 23.17
CA THR A 610 9.48 28.19 22.06
C THR A 610 8.34 27.86 21.10
N TYR A 611 7.84 26.62 21.16
CA TYR A 611 6.76 26.10 20.35
C TYR A 611 5.81 25.28 21.24
N ASP A 612 4.56 25.21 20.88
CA ASP A 612 3.51 24.59 21.69
C ASP A 612 3.48 23.05 21.62
N LYS A 613 4.30 22.44 20.74
CA LYS A 613 4.37 20.98 20.56
C LYS A 613 5.76 20.43 20.85
N MET A 614 5.79 19.24 21.46
CA MET A 614 6.98 18.46 21.75
C MET A 614 6.79 17.03 21.27
N LEU A 615 7.71 16.50 20.48
CA LEU A 615 7.73 15.08 20.12
C LEU A 615 8.45 14.29 21.22
N ALA A 616 7.78 13.32 21.85
CA ALA A 616 8.37 12.53 22.93
C ALA A 616 7.92 11.05 22.89
N ASN A 617 8.71 10.16 23.51
CA ASN A 617 8.54 8.71 23.54
C ASN A 617 7.73 8.25 24.76
N LEU A 618 6.43 8.56 24.87
CA LEU A 618 5.63 8.26 26.06
C LEU A 618 4.40 7.37 25.78
N GLY A 619 4.02 7.23 24.49
CA GLY A 619 2.84 6.48 24.10
C GLY A 619 2.98 4.96 24.25
N LYS A 620 1.83 4.27 24.38
CA LYS A 620 1.75 2.81 24.44
C LYS A 620 0.55 2.32 23.66
N MET A 621 0.74 1.24 22.90
CA MET A 621 -0.32 0.60 22.10
C MET A 621 -0.16 -0.91 22.10
N SER A 622 -1.24 -1.66 21.97
CA SER A 622 -1.22 -3.11 21.82
C SER A 622 -2.01 -3.57 20.59
N ASN A 623 -1.57 -4.67 20.00
CA ASN A 623 -2.23 -5.37 18.90
C ASN A 623 -2.28 -6.85 19.18
N MET A 624 -3.41 -7.48 18.91
CA MET A 624 -3.55 -8.93 18.98
C MET A 624 -4.40 -9.44 17.82
N GLY A 625 -4.19 -10.69 17.46
CA GLY A 625 -5.01 -11.30 16.41
C GLY A 625 -4.79 -12.79 16.24
N VAL A 626 -5.62 -13.35 15.36
CA VAL A 626 -5.56 -14.74 14.95
C VAL A 626 -5.59 -14.79 13.43
N ASP A 627 -4.59 -15.41 12.83
CA ASP A 627 -4.51 -15.68 11.41
C ASP A 627 -4.84 -17.16 11.15
N LEU A 628 -5.80 -17.41 10.26
CA LEU A 628 -6.22 -18.75 9.85
C LEU A 628 -5.97 -18.91 8.35
N GLY A 629 -5.42 -20.05 7.96
CA GLY A 629 -5.24 -20.41 6.56
C GLY A 629 -5.73 -21.82 6.29
N ILE A 630 -6.44 -22.03 5.18
CA ILE A 630 -6.89 -23.34 4.71
C ILE A 630 -6.54 -23.44 3.23
N ALA A 631 -5.93 -24.56 2.83
CA ALA A 631 -5.82 -24.92 1.43
C ALA A 631 -6.25 -26.38 1.27
N PHE A 632 -7.14 -26.62 0.31
CA PHE A 632 -7.73 -27.93 0.09
C PHE A 632 -7.75 -28.28 -1.39
N ALA A 633 -7.16 -29.42 -1.75
CA ALA A 633 -7.18 -30.01 -3.08
C ALA A 633 -8.04 -31.28 -3.11
N PRO A 634 -9.39 -31.16 -3.17
CA PRO A 634 -10.29 -32.32 -3.13
C PRO A 634 -10.07 -33.25 -4.31
N VAL A 635 -9.73 -32.71 -5.46
CA VAL A 635 -9.45 -33.48 -6.68
C VAL A 635 -8.10 -33.09 -7.21
N LYS A 636 -7.20 -34.06 -7.29
CA LYS A 636 -5.87 -33.90 -7.91
C LYS A 636 -5.58 -35.15 -8.73
N THR A 637 -5.91 -35.10 -10.01
CA THR A 637 -5.66 -36.17 -10.99
C THR A 637 -4.79 -35.64 -12.12
N ARG A 638 -4.43 -36.49 -13.06
CA ARG A 638 -3.68 -36.03 -14.26
C ARG A 638 -4.45 -34.99 -15.05
N ASP A 639 -5.76 -35.16 -15.19
CA ASP A 639 -6.60 -34.32 -16.07
C ASP A 639 -7.38 -33.26 -15.31
N ILE A 640 -7.70 -33.47 -14.03
CA ILE A 640 -8.49 -32.55 -13.21
C ILE A 640 -7.72 -32.20 -11.96
N ASP A 641 -7.63 -30.90 -11.68
CA ASP A 641 -7.06 -30.34 -10.47
C ASP A 641 -7.99 -29.24 -9.95
N LEU A 642 -8.45 -29.36 -8.71
CA LEU A 642 -9.24 -28.36 -8.03
C LEU A 642 -8.55 -28.00 -6.71
N VAL A 643 -8.20 -26.74 -6.56
CA VAL A 643 -7.63 -26.20 -5.33
C VAL A 643 -8.50 -25.06 -4.85
N ILE A 644 -8.87 -25.10 -3.59
CA ILE A 644 -9.60 -24.05 -2.89
C ILE A 644 -8.72 -23.58 -1.75
N SER A 645 -8.42 -22.29 -1.70
CA SER A 645 -7.72 -21.69 -0.57
C SER A 645 -8.55 -20.57 0.04
N ALA A 646 -8.46 -20.43 1.35
CA ALA A 646 -9.05 -19.35 2.09
C ALA A 646 -8.13 -18.95 3.24
N ASN A 647 -8.09 -17.67 3.52
CA ASN A 647 -7.44 -17.15 4.70
C ASN A 647 -8.36 -16.14 5.38
N VAL A 648 -8.34 -16.13 6.69
CA VAL A 648 -9.12 -15.22 7.53
C VAL A 648 -8.19 -14.67 8.60
N SER A 649 -8.21 -13.37 8.81
CA SER A 649 -7.50 -12.75 9.92
C SER A 649 -8.51 -12.02 10.80
N TRP A 650 -8.42 -12.24 12.09
CA TRP A 650 -9.07 -11.42 13.11
C TRP A 650 -8.02 -10.56 13.80
N GLN A 651 -8.32 -9.29 14.00
CA GLN A 651 -7.41 -8.35 14.64
C GLN A 651 -8.13 -7.39 15.60
N ARG A 652 -7.41 -6.97 16.62
CA ARG A 652 -7.83 -5.94 17.57
C ARG A 652 -6.61 -5.13 17.99
N ASN A 653 -6.68 -3.82 17.85
CA ASN A 653 -5.72 -2.90 18.45
C ASN A 653 -6.31 -2.16 19.64
N ARG A 654 -5.46 -1.55 20.45
CA ARG A 654 -5.85 -0.70 21.57
C ARG A 654 -4.78 0.34 21.84
N LEU A 655 -5.21 1.59 21.95
CA LEU A 655 -4.37 2.67 22.46
C LEU A 655 -4.38 2.63 23.99
N GLU A 656 -3.25 2.24 24.59
CA GLU A 656 -3.18 1.99 26.03
C GLU A 656 -2.95 3.28 26.82
N SER A 657 -2.05 4.16 26.36
CA SER A 657 -1.69 5.40 27.03
C SER A 657 -1.05 6.40 26.07
N LEU A 658 -1.28 7.68 26.31
CA LEU A 658 -0.56 8.82 25.72
C LEU A 658 0.00 9.76 26.79
N SER A 659 0.30 9.26 27.99
CA SER A 659 0.83 10.04 29.10
C SER A 659 2.12 9.44 29.65
N GLY A 660 2.93 10.28 30.29
CA GLY A 660 4.16 9.88 30.97
C GLY A 660 5.01 11.06 31.39
N THR A 661 6.17 10.76 32.01
CA THR A 661 7.10 11.76 32.51
C THR A 661 8.25 11.98 31.54
N TRP A 662 8.48 13.20 31.08
CA TRP A 662 9.62 13.61 30.29
C TRP A 662 10.44 14.65 31.08
N MET A 663 11.71 14.37 31.33
CA MET A 663 12.63 15.25 32.08
C MET A 663 12.03 15.78 33.41
N GLY A 664 11.24 14.96 34.10
CA GLY A 664 10.58 15.35 35.36
C GLY A 664 9.28 16.13 35.21
N MET A 665 8.84 16.40 33.97
CA MET A 665 7.56 17.03 33.67
C MET A 665 6.56 15.95 33.22
N GLU A 666 5.38 15.95 33.81
CA GLU A 666 4.28 15.14 33.35
C GLU A 666 3.75 15.72 32.02
N LEU A 667 3.78 14.89 30.97
CA LEU A 667 3.16 15.18 29.68
C LEU A 667 1.97 14.27 29.51
N ASP A 668 0.82 14.84 29.27
CA ASP A 668 -0.41 14.13 28.96
C ASP A 668 -1.00 14.70 27.67
N ALA A 669 -1.27 13.84 26.72
CA ALA A 669 -1.98 14.25 25.53
C ALA A 669 -3.49 14.12 25.78
N ASP A 670 -4.29 14.88 25.04
CA ASP A 670 -5.74 14.76 25.08
C ASP A 670 -6.16 13.30 24.93
N ARG A 671 -6.94 12.82 25.87
CA ARG A 671 -7.46 11.44 25.86
C ARG A 671 -8.36 11.17 24.67
N ILE A 672 -8.93 12.23 24.08
CA ILE A 672 -9.80 12.22 22.91
C ILE A 672 -9.23 13.20 21.90
N SER A 673 -8.80 12.71 20.72
CA SER A 673 -8.25 13.56 19.65
C SER A 673 -8.83 13.17 18.29
N PRO A 674 -9.28 14.15 17.49
CA PRO A 674 -9.81 13.88 16.16
C PRO A 674 -8.70 13.40 15.18
N ILE A 675 -9.02 12.40 14.37
CA ILE A 675 -8.18 11.90 13.27
C ILE A 675 -8.72 12.34 11.92
N ALA A 676 -10.04 12.19 11.72
CA ALA A 676 -10.65 12.44 10.43
C ALA A 676 -11.98 13.16 10.57
N SER A 677 -12.23 14.08 9.66
CA SER A 677 -13.41 14.93 9.61
C SER A 677 -14.02 14.96 8.22
N VAL A 678 -15.32 15.22 8.16
CA VAL A 678 -16.03 15.51 6.89
C VAL A 678 -15.76 16.95 6.46
N SER A 679 -15.63 17.19 5.16
CA SER A 679 -15.38 18.53 4.63
C SER A 679 -16.51 19.00 3.72
N GLY A 680 -16.81 20.30 3.74
CA GLY A 680 -17.53 20.99 2.68
C GLY A 680 -19.05 20.94 2.74
N ALA A 681 -19.67 21.20 1.57
CA ALA A 681 -21.06 21.52 1.40
C ALA A 681 -22.03 20.41 1.87
N GLY A 682 -23.24 20.83 2.20
CA GLY A 682 -24.30 19.95 2.65
C GLY A 682 -24.40 19.82 4.15
N GLN A 683 -23.45 20.34 4.89
CA GLN A 683 -23.38 20.26 6.33
C GLN A 683 -23.75 21.60 6.98
N VAL A 684 -24.60 21.56 7.98
CA VAL A 684 -25.11 22.77 8.66
C VAL A 684 -24.68 22.69 10.14
N GLY A 685 -23.71 23.54 10.51
CA GLY A 685 -23.29 23.72 11.90
C GLY A 685 -22.61 22.51 12.54
N GLY A 686 -22.09 22.72 13.75
CA GLY A 686 -21.49 21.69 14.56
C GLY A 686 -20.07 21.30 14.18
N ASP A 687 -19.51 20.36 14.94
CA ASP A 687 -18.19 19.84 14.72
C ASP A 687 -18.22 18.78 13.61
N ASN A 688 -17.25 18.88 12.70
CA ASN A 688 -17.11 18.03 11.54
C ASN A 688 -16.28 16.77 11.80
N ASN A 689 -15.74 16.63 13.00
CA ASN A 689 -14.92 15.50 13.38
C ASN A 689 -15.77 14.23 13.52
N VAL A 690 -15.28 13.14 12.96
CA VAL A 690 -16.03 11.87 12.85
C VAL A 690 -15.25 10.72 13.46
N VAL A 691 -13.96 10.63 13.13
CA VAL A 691 -13.08 9.54 13.56
C VAL A 691 -12.06 10.09 14.53
N TYR A 692 -11.91 9.37 15.64
CA TYR A 692 -11.06 9.79 16.76
C TYR A 692 -10.10 8.69 17.18
N GLN A 693 -9.02 9.12 17.83
CA GLN A 693 -8.24 8.28 18.72
C GLN A 693 -8.68 8.57 20.17
N ILE A 694 -8.95 7.51 20.91
CA ILE A 694 -9.39 7.59 22.30
C ILE A 694 -8.55 6.61 23.11
N VAL A 695 -7.94 7.10 24.21
CA VAL A 695 -7.18 6.24 25.13
C VAL A 695 -8.10 5.19 25.74
N GLY A 696 -7.71 3.93 25.63
CA GLY A 696 -8.49 2.77 26.04
C GLY A 696 -9.31 2.10 24.94
N GLU A 697 -9.44 2.75 23.76
CA GLU A 697 -10.21 2.27 22.64
C GLU A 697 -9.29 1.84 21.46
N PRO A 698 -9.84 1.13 20.45
CA PRO A 698 -9.14 0.93 19.18
C PRO A 698 -8.84 2.27 18.51
N VAL A 699 -7.72 2.34 17.80
CA VAL A 699 -7.42 3.51 16.96
C VAL A 699 -8.43 3.60 15.81
N GLY A 700 -8.94 4.80 15.55
CA GLY A 700 -9.91 5.03 14.48
C GLY A 700 -11.34 4.62 14.84
N VAL A 701 -11.78 4.98 16.05
CA VAL A 701 -13.18 4.82 16.45
C VAL A 701 -14.04 5.98 15.93
N PHE A 702 -15.28 5.69 15.61
CA PHE A 702 -16.30 6.70 15.36
C PHE A 702 -16.81 7.19 16.70
N TYR A 703 -16.59 8.48 17.00
CA TYR A 703 -17.07 9.14 18.20
C TYR A 703 -18.03 10.25 17.79
N LEU A 704 -19.32 9.94 17.88
CA LEU A 704 -20.38 10.70 17.21
C LEU A 704 -21.54 11.00 18.16
N PRO A 705 -22.26 12.13 17.92
CA PRO A 705 -23.58 12.33 18.51
C PRO A 705 -24.52 11.18 18.17
N HIS A 706 -25.26 10.70 19.17
CA HIS A 706 -26.23 9.62 18.97
C HIS A 706 -27.57 10.18 18.47
N CYS A 707 -28.08 9.62 17.37
CA CYS A 707 -29.35 9.98 16.77
C CYS A 707 -30.33 8.82 16.85
N GLU A 708 -31.42 8.96 17.59
CA GLU A 708 -32.51 7.98 17.70
C GLU A 708 -33.40 7.93 16.44
N GLY A 709 -33.13 8.79 15.46
CA GLY A 709 -33.90 8.85 14.23
C GLY A 709 -34.27 10.28 13.83
N LEU A 710 -35.28 10.40 12.99
CA LEU A 710 -35.74 11.70 12.49
C LEU A 710 -37.09 12.05 13.15
N VAL A 711 -37.25 13.32 13.50
CA VAL A 711 -38.49 13.92 14.01
C VAL A 711 -38.99 14.94 13.00
N GLN A 712 -40.27 14.90 12.69
CA GLN A 712 -40.91 15.83 11.75
C GLN A 712 -41.16 17.19 12.40
N ASN A 713 -40.78 18.24 11.72
CA ASN A 713 -41.09 19.62 12.08
C ASN A 713 -42.51 20.00 11.67
N GLU A 714 -43.03 21.10 12.20
CA GLU A 714 -44.37 21.60 11.88
C GLU A 714 -44.54 21.94 10.38
N ASP A 715 -43.47 22.27 9.70
CA ASP A 715 -43.46 22.59 8.25
C ASP A 715 -43.37 21.33 7.35
N GLY A 716 -43.38 20.14 7.94
CA GLY A 716 -43.30 18.87 7.22
C GLY A 716 -41.87 18.44 6.85
N THR A 717 -40.85 19.19 7.23
CA THR A 717 -39.47 18.81 7.10
C THR A 717 -39.04 17.89 8.25
N TRP A 718 -37.89 17.24 8.11
CA TRP A 718 -37.36 16.34 9.14
C TRP A 718 -36.06 16.87 9.71
N ARG A 719 -35.84 16.65 11.04
CA ARG A 719 -34.60 16.95 11.75
C ARG A 719 -34.11 15.76 12.55
N TYR A 720 -32.84 15.74 12.92
CA TYR A 720 -32.27 14.69 13.75
C TYR A 720 -32.72 14.82 15.20
N ASN A 721 -33.10 13.68 15.80
CA ASN A 721 -33.34 13.56 17.22
C ASN A 721 -32.02 13.16 17.92
N ILE A 722 -31.18 14.13 18.22
CA ILE A 722 -29.92 13.88 18.92
C ILE A 722 -30.21 13.74 20.41
N VAL A 723 -29.65 12.73 21.05
CA VAL A 723 -29.82 12.40 22.45
C VAL A 723 -28.86 13.24 23.28
N ASP A 724 -29.39 13.87 24.34
CA ASP A 724 -28.64 14.45 25.45
C ASP A 724 -28.10 13.29 26.30
N LEU A 725 -26.80 13.00 26.21
CA LEU A 725 -26.18 11.83 26.86
C LEU A 725 -25.70 12.11 28.27
N ASP A 726 -25.39 13.36 28.58
CA ASP A 726 -24.94 13.75 29.95
C ASP A 726 -26.08 14.24 30.85
N GLY A 727 -27.28 14.50 30.29
CA GLY A 727 -28.49 14.83 30.99
C GLY A 727 -28.54 16.27 31.53
N ASP A 728 -27.77 17.18 30.91
CA ASP A 728 -27.73 18.58 31.30
C ASP A 728 -28.86 19.42 30.67
N SER A 729 -29.75 18.81 29.92
CA SER A 729 -30.87 19.40 29.17
C SER A 729 -30.45 20.28 27.97
N SER A 730 -29.22 20.12 27.49
CA SER A 730 -28.65 20.78 26.33
C SER A 730 -28.00 19.73 25.44
N VAL A 731 -28.04 19.91 24.14
CA VAL A 731 -27.30 19.05 23.20
C VAL A 731 -25.99 19.75 22.82
N ASP A 732 -24.88 19.29 23.40
CA ASP A 732 -23.53 19.75 23.05
C ASP A 732 -22.85 18.80 22.08
N LEU A 733 -22.47 19.32 20.92
CA LEU A 733 -21.82 18.55 19.85
C LEU A 733 -20.27 18.62 19.88
N GLY A 734 -19.71 19.26 20.91
CA GLY A 734 -18.26 19.34 21.12
C GLY A 734 -17.60 17.98 21.45
N ASP A 735 -16.27 17.95 21.50
CA ASP A 735 -15.52 16.71 21.73
C ASP A 735 -15.77 16.06 23.10
N TYR A 736 -16.25 16.84 24.09
CA TYR A 736 -16.60 16.39 25.43
C TYR A 736 -18.10 16.47 25.74
N GLY A 737 -18.93 16.70 24.71
CA GLY A 737 -20.37 16.77 24.81
C GLY A 737 -21.09 15.43 24.55
N ASP A 738 -22.28 15.50 23.96
CA ASP A 738 -23.18 14.36 23.74
C ASP A 738 -22.73 13.41 22.63
N ARG A 739 -21.55 12.82 22.80
CA ARG A 739 -20.96 11.87 21.85
C ARG A 739 -20.72 10.50 22.49
N GLN A 740 -20.79 9.47 21.68
CA GLN A 740 -20.46 8.11 22.09
C GLN A 740 -19.63 7.39 21.03
N VAL A 741 -18.91 6.32 21.47
CA VAL A 741 -18.24 5.41 20.55
C VAL A 741 -19.28 4.57 19.82
N ALA A 742 -19.51 4.87 18.54
CA ALA A 742 -20.53 4.23 17.71
C ALA A 742 -20.00 3.07 16.86
N GLY A 743 -18.69 2.83 16.86
CA GLY A 743 -18.05 1.76 16.11
C GLY A 743 -16.60 2.09 15.76
N GLN A 744 -16.00 1.31 14.87
CA GLN A 744 -14.62 1.50 14.42
C GLN A 744 -14.50 1.46 12.90
N ALA A 745 -13.54 2.20 12.35
CA ALA A 745 -13.25 2.28 10.91
C ALA A 745 -12.39 1.12 10.41
N ILE A 746 -11.54 0.56 11.28
CA ILE A 746 -10.64 -0.53 10.93
C ILE A 746 -11.39 -1.86 11.02
N PRO A 747 -11.36 -2.71 9.97
CA PRO A 747 -12.03 -4.01 9.97
C PRO A 747 -11.51 -4.95 11.06
N LYS A 748 -12.43 -5.65 11.73
CA LYS A 748 -12.09 -6.70 12.70
C LYS A 748 -11.68 -8.00 12.02
N PHE A 749 -12.28 -8.29 10.87
CA PHE A 749 -12.00 -9.50 10.10
C PHE A 749 -11.67 -9.14 8.67
N THR A 750 -10.69 -9.83 8.11
CA THR A 750 -10.38 -9.81 6.67
C THR A 750 -10.42 -11.22 6.11
N LEU A 751 -10.86 -11.32 4.87
CA LEU A 751 -11.03 -12.59 4.15
C LEU A 751 -10.31 -12.52 2.82
N GLY A 752 -9.50 -13.53 2.50
CA GLY A 752 -9.02 -13.81 1.17
C GLY A 752 -9.39 -15.23 0.78
N SER A 753 -9.79 -15.45 -0.46
CA SER A 753 -10.07 -16.80 -0.96
C SER A 753 -9.75 -16.90 -2.43
N SER A 754 -9.22 -18.05 -2.86
CA SER A 754 -9.04 -18.34 -4.27
C SER A 754 -9.52 -19.75 -4.61
N ILE A 755 -10.11 -19.89 -5.79
CA ILE A 755 -10.51 -21.17 -6.38
C ILE A 755 -9.77 -21.31 -7.70
N SER A 756 -8.98 -22.37 -7.83
CA SER A 756 -8.28 -22.74 -9.05
C SER A 756 -8.77 -24.10 -9.51
N PHE A 757 -9.36 -24.12 -10.68
CA PHE A 757 -9.84 -25.35 -11.34
C PHE A 757 -9.11 -25.53 -12.67
N ARG A 758 -8.57 -26.73 -12.90
CA ARG A 758 -7.94 -27.12 -14.16
C ARG A 758 -8.56 -28.42 -14.65
N TRP A 759 -8.96 -28.43 -15.93
CA TRP A 759 -9.37 -29.62 -16.65
C TRP A 759 -8.57 -29.73 -17.93
N LYS A 760 -7.57 -30.63 -17.94
CA LYS A 760 -6.56 -30.72 -19.00
C LYS A 760 -5.89 -29.36 -19.23
N SER A 761 -6.08 -28.77 -20.40
CA SER A 761 -5.52 -27.47 -20.79
C SER A 761 -6.44 -26.28 -20.43
N LEU A 762 -7.69 -26.54 -20.06
CA LEU A 762 -8.62 -25.49 -19.61
C LEU A 762 -8.38 -25.18 -18.13
N TYR A 763 -8.39 -23.90 -17.76
CA TYR A 763 -8.31 -23.49 -16.37
C TYR A 763 -9.28 -22.34 -16.05
N LEU A 764 -9.77 -22.35 -14.84
CA LEU A 764 -10.59 -21.29 -14.24
C LEU A 764 -9.95 -20.85 -12.92
N ILE A 765 -9.81 -19.53 -12.73
CA ILE A 765 -9.33 -18.97 -11.47
C ILE A 765 -10.30 -17.89 -11.03
N MET A 766 -10.74 -17.97 -9.77
CA MET A 766 -11.56 -16.96 -9.13
C MET A 766 -10.89 -16.51 -7.85
N GLN A 767 -10.86 -15.21 -7.61
CA GLN A 767 -10.34 -14.61 -6.37
C GLN A 767 -11.40 -13.76 -5.71
N VAL A 768 -11.54 -13.95 -4.40
CA VAL A 768 -12.48 -13.23 -3.54
C VAL A 768 -11.71 -12.57 -2.41
N ASN A 769 -12.04 -11.35 -2.09
CA ASN A 769 -11.58 -10.67 -0.90
C ASN A 769 -12.74 -10.02 -0.14
N GLY A 770 -12.56 -9.74 1.15
CA GLY A 770 -13.59 -9.11 1.95
C GLY A 770 -13.05 -8.54 3.26
N ALA A 771 -13.81 -7.60 3.82
CA ALA A 771 -13.56 -7.03 5.12
C ALA A 771 -14.87 -6.88 5.90
N PHE A 772 -14.83 -7.17 7.21
CA PHE A 772 -16.03 -7.26 8.03
C PHE A 772 -15.81 -6.71 9.43
N GLY A 773 -16.91 -6.30 10.08
CA GLY A 773 -16.90 -5.84 11.46
C GLY A 773 -16.38 -4.42 11.61
N HIS A 774 -16.49 -3.62 10.58
CA HIS A 774 -16.21 -2.19 10.60
C HIS A 774 -17.41 -1.38 10.12
N LYS A 775 -17.33 -0.08 10.33
CA LYS A 775 -18.32 0.86 9.85
C LYS A 775 -17.69 1.87 8.89
N VAL A 776 -18.54 2.52 8.13
CA VAL A 776 -18.21 3.61 7.19
C VAL A 776 -19.13 4.77 7.48
N PHE A 777 -18.57 5.96 7.62
CA PHE A 777 -19.37 7.17 7.70
C PHE A 777 -19.72 7.64 6.31
N ASN A 778 -21.02 7.66 5.97
CA ASN A 778 -21.54 8.05 4.66
C ASN A 778 -21.68 9.57 4.55
N GLY A 779 -20.54 10.28 4.49
CA GLY A 779 -20.48 11.71 4.29
C GLY A 779 -20.98 12.15 2.91
N THR A 780 -20.96 11.24 1.93
CA THR A 780 -21.55 11.46 0.60
C THR A 780 -23.06 11.59 0.70
N ALA A 781 -23.72 10.67 1.40
CA ALA A 781 -25.18 10.78 1.61
C ALA A 781 -25.55 11.98 2.47
N LEU A 782 -24.76 12.28 3.53
CA LEU A 782 -24.93 13.50 4.30
C LEU A 782 -24.90 14.74 3.40
N ALA A 783 -23.89 14.89 2.56
CA ALA A 783 -23.70 16.07 1.72
C ALA A 783 -24.81 16.23 0.66
N TYR A 784 -25.16 15.14 -0.04
CA TYR A 784 -26.09 15.23 -1.18
C TYR A 784 -27.56 14.98 -0.81
N SER A 785 -27.89 14.74 0.46
CA SER A 785 -29.28 14.67 0.93
C SER A 785 -29.78 16.00 1.49
N ASN A 786 -28.99 17.07 1.42
CA ASN A 786 -29.34 18.37 1.95
C ASN A 786 -30.33 19.12 1.07
N MET A 787 -31.60 19.10 1.46
CA MET A 787 -32.67 19.80 0.74
C MET A 787 -32.64 21.31 0.93
N THR A 788 -31.93 21.85 1.92
CA THR A 788 -31.76 23.32 2.05
C THR A 788 -30.80 23.89 1.02
N SER A 789 -29.91 23.06 0.47
CA SER A 789 -29.02 23.46 -0.63
C SER A 789 -29.69 23.39 -1.99
N PHE A 790 -30.84 22.73 -2.12
CA PHE A 790 -31.61 22.66 -3.35
C PHE A 790 -32.42 23.94 -3.53
N PRO A 791 -32.49 24.60 -4.73
CA PRO A 791 -31.96 24.17 -6.02
C PRO A 791 -30.56 24.74 -6.36
N SER A 792 -29.83 25.35 -5.44
CA SER A 792 -28.47 25.84 -5.70
C SER A 792 -27.48 24.68 -6.05
N TYR A 793 -27.72 23.51 -5.49
CA TYR A 793 -26.98 22.26 -5.75
C TYR A 793 -27.96 21.15 -6.13
N ASN A 794 -27.51 20.23 -7.00
CA ASN A 794 -28.22 18.98 -7.23
C ASN A 794 -28.09 18.05 -6.01
N VAL A 795 -29.06 17.20 -5.82
CA VAL A 795 -29.17 16.30 -4.66
C VAL A 795 -29.40 14.85 -5.11
N LEU A 796 -29.20 13.91 -4.18
CA LEU A 796 -29.54 12.50 -4.42
C LEU A 796 -31.02 12.36 -4.74
N ARG A 797 -31.35 11.43 -5.65
CA ARG A 797 -32.73 11.09 -6.02
C ARG A 797 -33.64 10.75 -4.82
N THR A 798 -33.03 10.23 -3.73
CA THR A 798 -33.72 9.90 -2.47
C THR A 798 -33.92 11.09 -1.54
N ALA A 799 -33.23 12.20 -1.76
CA ALA A 799 -33.26 13.36 -0.86
C ALA A 799 -34.63 14.04 -0.75
N PRO A 800 -35.41 14.26 -1.85
CA PRO A 800 -36.74 14.86 -1.76
C PRO A 800 -37.71 14.06 -0.89
N GLY A 801 -37.63 12.71 -0.93
CA GLY A 801 -38.47 11.85 -0.12
C GLY A 801 -38.08 11.82 1.37
N LYS A 802 -36.79 12.01 1.68
CA LYS A 802 -36.33 12.16 3.08
C LYS A 802 -36.64 13.55 3.65
N ASN A 803 -36.63 14.57 2.85
CA ASN A 803 -36.92 15.96 3.17
C ASN A 803 -36.24 16.48 4.46
N ILE A 804 -34.94 16.14 4.66
CA ILE A 804 -34.20 16.57 5.83
C ILE A 804 -33.81 18.02 5.67
N ALA A 805 -34.21 18.88 6.60
CA ALA A 805 -33.93 20.31 6.59
C ALA A 805 -32.63 20.70 7.31
N ASP A 806 -32.10 19.80 8.10
CA ASP A 806 -30.90 20.02 8.91
C ASP A 806 -29.88 18.90 8.63
N GLN A 807 -28.64 19.26 8.29
CA GLN A 807 -27.60 18.29 7.97
C GLN A 807 -26.51 18.34 9.03
N ARG A 808 -26.53 17.37 9.94
CA ARG A 808 -25.56 17.27 11.06
C ARG A 808 -24.80 15.98 11.03
N VAL A 809 -23.56 16.04 11.45
CA VAL A 809 -22.73 14.86 11.73
C VAL A 809 -23.33 14.13 12.93
N SER A 810 -23.74 12.89 12.71
CA SER A 810 -24.24 12.00 13.75
C SER A 810 -24.12 10.53 13.30
N ASP A 811 -24.36 9.60 14.19
CA ASP A 811 -24.36 8.17 13.86
C ASP A 811 -25.52 7.72 12.95
N TYR A 812 -26.45 8.61 12.61
CA TYR A 812 -27.48 8.38 11.59
C TYR A 812 -26.86 8.05 10.20
N TRP A 813 -25.70 8.60 9.91
CA TRP A 813 -24.97 8.38 8.67
C TRP A 813 -23.91 7.29 8.75
N LEU A 814 -23.84 6.59 9.89
CA LEU A 814 -22.84 5.55 10.14
C LEU A 814 -23.38 4.18 9.76
N GLU A 815 -22.89 3.64 8.67
CA GLU A 815 -23.35 2.38 8.07
C GLU A 815 -22.38 1.23 8.31
N LYS A 816 -22.83 -0.01 8.11
CA LYS A 816 -21.95 -1.19 8.07
C LYS A 816 -21.08 -1.12 6.83
N GLY A 817 -19.77 -1.24 7.02
CA GLY A 817 -18.77 -1.28 5.96
C GLY A 817 -18.47 -2.66 5.43
N ASP A 818 -19.19 -3.70 5.87
CA ASP A 818 -18.96 -5.09 5.51
C ASP A 818 -19.11 -5.32 4.01
N TYR A 819 -18.13 -6.03 3.42
CA TYR A 819 -18.20 -6.41 2.01
C TYR A 819 -17.45 -7.70 1.70
N ALA A 820 -17.84 -8.32 0.57
CA ALA A 820 -17.09 -9.34 -0.13
C ALA A 820 -17.09 -9.04 -1.63
N ASN A 821 -15.91 -9.03 -2.23
CA ASN A 821 -15.70 -8.74 -3.65
C ASN A 821 -15.23 -9.99 -4.38
N ILE A 822 -15.85 -10.29 -5.54
CA ILE A 822 -15.22 -11.15 -6.53
C ILE A 822 -14.28 -10.28 -7.35
N GLU A 823 -12.99 -10.29 -6.95
CA GLU A 823 -11.96 -9.41 -7.49
C GLU A 823 -11.69 -9.70 -8.95
N HIS A 824 -11.47 -10.97 -9.28
CA HIS A 824 -11.36 -11.38 -10.67
C HIS A 824 -11.81 -12.81 -10.91
N LEU A 825 -12.26 -13.06 -12.14
CA LEU A 825 -12.59 -14.37 -12.68
C LEU A 825 -11.84 -14.51 -14.01
N THR A 826 -10.98 -15.53 -14.10
CA THR A 826 -10.18 -15.81 -15.30
C THR A 826 -10.50 -17.18 -15.83
N LEU A 827 -10.82 -17.25 -17.11
CA LEU A 827 -10.96 -18.50 -17.88
C LEU A 827 -9.87 -18.51 -18.94
N GLY A 828 -9.14 -19.62 -19.07
CA GLY A 828 -8.08 -19.69 -20.07
C GLY A 828 -7.83 -21.11 -20.58
N TYR A 829 -7.15 -21.18 -21.71
CA TYR A 829 -6.77 -22.43 -22.37
C TYR A 829 -5.30 -22.38 -22.76
N GLU A 830 -4.54 -23.44 -22.51
CA GLU A 830 -3.12 -23.57 -22.82
C GLU A 830 -2.90 -24.65 -23.90
N PHE A 831 -2.38 -24.22 -25.04
CA PHE A 831 -1.95 -25.08 -26.14
C PHE A 831 -0.49 -25.45 -25.93
N LEU A 832 -0.18 -26.71 -25.72
CA LEU A 832 1.18 -27.24 -25.66
C LEU A 832 1.60 -27.68 -27.06
N LEU A 833 2.68 -27.12 -27.56
CA LEU A 833 3.17 -27.29 -28.95
C LEU A 833 4.62 -27.79 -28.94
N PRO A 834 4.93 -28.97 -28.38
CA PRO A 834 6.29 -29.41 -28.05
C PRO A 834 7.19 -29.67 -29.29
N LYS A 835 6.65 -29.65 -30.51
CA LYS A 835 7.38 -29.87 -31.74
C LYS A 835 7.52 -28.61 -32.60
N SER A 836 7.13 -27.45 -32.11
CA SER A 836 7.24 -26.19 -32.84
C SER A 836 8.24 -25.25 -32.16
N ALA A 837 8.64 -24.19 -32.85
CA ALA A 837 9.45 -23.11 -32.25
C ALA A 837 8.71 -22.45 -31.06
N VAL A 838 7.38 -22.42 -31.10
CA VAL A 838 6.53 -22.02 -30.02
C VAL A 838 6.23 -23.25 -29.16
N GLN A 839 6.72 -23.30 -27.93
CA GLN A 839 6.55 -24.41 -27.00
C GLN A 839 5.14 -24.42 -26.37
N SER A 840 4.63 -23.25 -26.05
CA SER A 840 3.26 -23.08 -25.55
C SER A 840 2.65 -21.75 -25.96
N LEU A 841 1.33 -21.78 -26.19
CA LEU A 841 0.47 -20.61 -26.39
C LEU A 841 -0.68 -20.68 -25.39
N ARG A 842 -0.84 -19.67 -24.55
CA ARG A 842 -1.93 -19.54 -23.62
C ARG A 842 -2.80 -18.35 -24.01
N ILE A 843 -4.11 -18.57 -24.05
CA ILE A 843 -5.12 -17.53 -24.26
C ILE A 843 -6.00 -17.50 -23.03
N SER A 844 -6.30 -16.32 -22.51
CA SER A 844 -7.15 -16.13 -21.31
C SER A 844 -8.10 -14.96 -21.47
N PHE A 845 -9.29 -15.11 -20.90
CA PHE A 845 -10.25 -14.04 -20.71
C PHE A 845 -10.43 -13.80 -19.22
N CYS A 846 -10.31 -12.54 -18.79
CA CYS A 846 -10.41 -12.15 -17.39
C CYS A 846 -11.40 -11.00 -17.22
N VAL A 847 -12.21 -11.07 -16.17
CA VAL A 847 -13.06 -9.97 -15.71
C VAL A 847 -12.60 -9.55 -14.33
N LYS A 848 -12.18 -8.28 -14.15
CA LYS A 848 -11.87 -7.68 -12.83
C LYS A 848 -13.09 -6.91 -12.31
N ASN A 849 -13.21 -6.85 -10.98
CA ASN A 849 -14.32 -6.21 -10.26
C ASN A 849 -15.67 -6.80 -10.70
N LEU A 850 -15.75 -8.13 -10.71
CA LEU A 850 -16.92 -8.85 -11.25
C LEU A 850 -18.18 -8.56 -10.45
N ALA A 851 -18.11 -8.60 -9.12
CA ALA A 851 -19.24 -8.34 -8.23
C ALA A 851 -18.77 -7.88 -6.86
N GLN A 852 -19.57 -7.03 -6.24
CA GLN A 852 -19.43 -6.61 -4.85
C GLN A 852 -20.72 -6.93 -4.10
N MET A 853 -20.57 -7.59 -2.96
CA MET A 853 -21.67 -7.91 -2.04
C MET A 853 -21.51 -7.05 -0.80
N THR A 854 -22.43 -6.16 -0.56
CA THR A 854 -22.44 -5.23 0.59
C THR A 854 -23.85 -4.74 0.91
N SER A 855 -24.08 -4.34 2.13
CA SER A 855 -25.28 -3.61 2.56
C SER A 855 -25.09 -2.10 2.63
N TYR A 856 -23.90 -1.60 2.30
CA TYR A 856 -23.59 -0.18 2.28
C TYR A 856 -24.42 0.55 1.21
N SER A 857 -25.01 1.69 1.57
CA SER A 857 -25.92 2.41 0.67
C SER A 857 -25.20 3.35 -0.32
N GLY A 858 -23.91 3.68 -0.08
CA GLY A 858 -23.10 4.47 -1.00
C GLY A 858 -22.56 3.67 -2.17
N LEU A 859 -21.64 4.23 -2.94
CA LEU A 859 -21.10 3.59 -4.14
C LEU A 859 -20.30 2.32 -3.81
N THR A 860 -19.44 2.40 -2.80
CA THR A 860 -18.61 1.29 -2.35
C THR A 860 -18.15 1.51 -0.91
N PRO A 861 -18.12 0.47 -0.07
CA PRO A 861 -17.49 0.54 1.24
C PRO A 861 -15.97 0.33 1.19
N VAL A 862 -15.40 0.08 0.00
CA VAL A 862 -13.96 -0.07 -0.20
C VAL A 862 -13.33 1.33 -0.21
N ILE A 863 -13.09 1.84 0.98
CA ILE A 863 -12.46 3.13 1.24
C ILE A 863 -11.20 2.93 2.08
N ASN A 864 -10.53 4.02 2.45
CA ASN A 864 -9.43 3.92 3.41
C ASN A 864 -9.94 3.41 4.77
N SER A 865 -9.66 2.16 5.08
CA SER A 865 -10.00 1.52 6.36
C SER A 865 -8.76 1.00 7.12
N TYR A 866 -7.55 1.37 6.70
CA TYR A 866 -6.32 0.84 7.28
C TYR A 866 -5.26 1.90 7.57
N VAL A 867 -5.24 3.01 6.84
CA VAL A 867 -4.26 4.08 7.03
C VAL A 867 -4.83 5.13 7.96
N VAL A 868 -4.18 5.34 9.11
CA VAL A 868 -4.58 6.36 10.09
C VAL A 868 -4.24 7.74 9.54
N ASN A 869 -5.21 8.40 8.93
CA ASN A 869 -5.10 9.75 8.38
C ASN A 869 -6.49 10.41 8.30
N SER A 870 -6.55 11.61 7.76
CA SER A 870 -7.78 12.41 7.63
C SER A 870 -8.89 11.80 6.75
N THR A 871 -8.67 10.65 6.12
CA THR A 871 -9.67 9.97 5.29
C THR A 871 -10.14 8.64 5.87
N LEU A 872 -9.63 8.25 7.05
CA LEU A 872 -9.93 6.95 7.64
C LEU A 872 -11.43 6.78 7.90
N GLY A 873 -12.00 5.73 7.33
CA GLY A 873 -13.39 5.30 7.57
C GLY A 873 -14.48 6.23 7.02
N ILE A 874 -14.13 7.26 6.26
CA ILE A 874 -15.08 8.25 5.76
C ILE A 874 -15.23 8.14 4.24
N ASP A 875 -16.46 7.93 3.78
CA ASP A 875 -16.87 8.19 2.41
C ASP A 875 -17.23 9.70 2.30
N ASP A 876 -16.22 10.55 2.11
CA ASP A 876 -16.42 11.98 1.99
C ASP A 876 -16.57 12.41 0.53
N LYS A 877 -17.80 12.42 0.04
CA LYS A 877 -18.14 12.81 -1.33
C LYS A 877 -17.43 11.99 -2.40
N MET A 878 -17.24 10.69 -2.12
CA MET A 878 -16.61 9.75 -3.04
C MET A 878 -17.58 9.41 -4.16
N CYS A 879 -17.40 10.06 -5.28
CA CYS A 879 -18.27 9.96 -6.43
C CYS A 879 -17.58 9.31 -7.63
N TRP A 880 -16.41 8.69 -7.45
CA TRP A 880 -15.72 8.00 -8.53
C TRP A 880 -16.56 6.83 -9.02
N PRO A 881 -16.87 6.73 -10.33
CA PRO A 881 -17.70 5.64 -10.82
C PRO A 881 -17.01 4.29 -10.62
N LEU A 882 -17.78 3.30 -10.22
CA LEU A 882 -17.32 1.92 -10.23
C LEU A 882 -17.10 1.46 -11.67
N PHE A 883 -16.05 0.72 -11.94
CA PHE A 883 -15.75 0.21 -13.26
C PHE A 883 -15.40 -1.28 -13.23
N ARG A 884 -15.70 -1.95 -14.34
CA ARG A 884 -15.41 -3.34 -14.58
C ARG A 884 -14.46 -3.45 -15.75
N THR A 885 -13.42 -4.29 -15.62
CA THR A 885 -12.41 -4.47 -16.66
C THR A 885 -12.53 -5.84 -17.30
N TYR A 886 -12.68 -5.87 -18.60
CA TYR A 886 -12.70 -7.07 -19.43
C TYR A 886 -11.40 -7.17 -20.20
N SER A 887 -10.66 -8.27 -20.07
CA SER A 887 -9.33 -8.43 -20.60
C SER A 887 -9.17 -9.73 -21.40
N LEU A 888 -8.44 -9.63 -22.51
CA LEU A 888 -7.96 -10.76 -23.29
C LEU A 888 -6.44 -10.85 -23.15
N GLY A 889 -5.95 -11.99 -22.68
CA GLY A 889 -4.52 -12.21 -22.42
C GLY A 889 -3.93 -13.27 -23.34
N PHE A 890 -2.68 -13.06 -23.73
CA PHE A 890 -1.87 -13.97 -24.53
C PHE A 890 -0.53 -14.20 -23.86
N SER A 891 -0.07 -15.45 -23.78
CA SER A 891 1.28 -15.79 -23.32
C SER A 891 1.90 -16.82 -24.27
N ILE A 892 3.08 -16.49 -24.79
CA ILE A 892 3.81 -17.30 -25.76
C ILE A 892 5.18 -17.61 -25.18
N ARG A 893 5.59 -18.88 -25.23
CA ARG A 893 6.94 -19.33 -24.87
C ARG A 893 7.58 -20.01 -26.05
N PHE A 894 8.83 -19.60 -26.32
CA PHE A 894 9.67 -20.11 -27.39
C PHE A 894 10.76 -21.01 -26.86
#